data_73b351579da70dc3dcd9869a38e28e1b
#
_entry.id   73b351579da70dc3dcd9869a38e28e1b
#
_cell.length_a   1.000
_cell.length_b   1.000
_cell.length_c   1.000
_cell.angle_alpha   90.00
_cell.angle_beta   90.00
_cell.angle_gamma   90.00
#
_symmetry.space_group_name_H-M   'P 1'
#
loop_
_entity.id
_entity.type
_entity.pdbx_description
1 polymer ?
#
loop_
_entity_poly.entity_id
_entity_poly.type
_entity_poly.pdbx_seq_one_letter_code
_entity_poly.pdbx_strand_id
1 'polypeptide(L)'
;MTNILFIKNQTQLTERAIEHTLELLSEGCTIPFIARYRKDKTGNLDEVAIERIAKAQNEYDNICKRKETILSSIEEQGKLTDELRQRIETSFELDELEDLYLPYKKRRKTKGDVAKENGLEPLAKQIMAQRPADLSSLASRYLSDKVTTEAEALQGASDIIAEWINENMFIRRTLRKVFQRKALIVTEVAKGKADEEEAQKYSQYFDRNESLAKAPSHRVLAMLRAEKEGFIKMKVQVDTEETLPFIEKNIIKSSGEIADFLQKTIKDSYKRLLEPSIANETLQEAKDKADSKAIAVFSENLSQLLLAAPLGEKRILAIDPGYRTGCKVVCLDEKSDLLHHDVIYPHPPQQDTATATKKLRTMVAQYKIEAISIGNGTASRETEAFVKSIAFPQPIEIFVVSEAGASVYSASKIAREEFPNEDVTVRGAVSIGRRLSDPLAELVKIDPKSIGVGQYQHDVNQTLLKEELDTTVMRCVNKVGVNLNTASKSLLSYVSGIGDKMAENIVAYRSANGAFNKREALKKVPRLGDKVYQQAVAFLRIKEGDNPLDNSAVHPEAYPIVHKMAKDLGLPTEKLIGNKQAIATIDIQKYITDEVGVLYLKDVLKELEKPGLDPRQAAKAFAFDPNVKTFDDVRVGMVLPGIVNNITAFGCFVDIGLKESGLVHISQLKDGYVSDVNEVVKLHQQVEVKVTEVDEARHRISLSMIL
;
A
#
# COMPACT_ATOMS: atom_id res chain seq x y z
N MET A 1 21.05 -9.03 -21.19
CA MET A 1 21.13 -7.93 -20.18
C MET A 1 21.38 -8.57 -18.82
N THR A 2 22.36 -8.08 -18.05
CA THR A 2 22.60 -8.55 -16.67
C THR A 2 21.52 -8.00 -15.73
N ASN A 3 21.29 -8.67 -14.59
CA ASN A 3 20.37 -8.17 -13.56
C ASN A 3 20.75 -6.76 -13.07
N ILE A 4 22.03 -6.48 -12.89
CA ILE A 4 22.52 -5.17 -12.45
C ILE A 4 22.12 -4.07 -13.44
N LEU A 5 22.30 -4.29 -14.75
CA LEU A 5 21.92 -3.34 -15.78
C LEU A 5 20.40 -3.13 -15.84
N PHE A 6 19.63 -4.22 -15.68
CA PHE A 6 18.16 -4.17 -15.60
C PHE A 6 17.70 -3.30 -14.42
N ILE A 7 18.22 -3.56 -13.22
CA ILE A 7 17.90 -2.83 -12.00
C ILE A 7 18.34 -1.36 -12.12
N LYS A 8 19.52 -1.08 -12.68
CA LYS A 8 20.01 0.27 -12.92
C LYS A 8 19.06 1.08 -13.80
N ASN A 9 18.55 0.47 -14.87
CA ASN A 9 17.61 1.15 -15.78
C ASN A 9 16.29 1.50 -15.09
N GLN A 10 15.82 0.67 -14.16
CA GLN A 10 14.59 0.95 -13.41
C GLN A 10 14.78 1.92 -12.26
N THR A 11 15.90 1.82 -11.53
CA THR A 11 16.09 2.55 -10.26
C THR A 11 16.89 3.84 -10.42
N GLN A 12 17.66 3.96 -11.51
CA GLN A 12 18.62 5.05 -11.76
C GLN A 12 19.74 5.14 -10.70
N LEU A 13 19.98 4.05 -9.95
CA LEU A 13 21.03 3.95 -8.96
C LEU A 13 22.38 3.52 -9.58
N THR A 14 23.47 3.73 -8.86
CA THR A 14 24.80 3.32 -9.31
C THR A 14 24.97 1.80 -9.26
N GLU A 15 25.71 1.24 -10.20
CA GLU A 15 25.97 -0.21 -10.27
C GLU A 15 26.58 -0.73 -8.97
N ARG A 16 27.55 -0.02 -8.42
CA ARG A 16 28.21 -0.39 -7.16
C ARG A 16 27.23 -0.48 -5.98
N ALA A 17 26.30 0.47 -5.86
CA ALA A 17 25.28 0.46 -4.81
C ALA A 17 24.31 -0.72 -4.98
N ILE A 18 23.95 -1.04 -6.23
CA ILE A 18 23.10 -2.18 -6.56
C ILE A 18 23.82 -3.49 -6.21
N GLU A 19 25.06 -3.68 -6.67
CA GLU A 19 25.87 -4.88 -6.41
C GLU A 19 25.98 -5.18 -4.91
N HIS A 20 26.45 -4.20 -4.12
CA HIS A 20 26.59 -4.37 -2.67
C HIS A 20 25.26 -4.62 -1.97
N THR A 21 24.17 -4.01 -2.45
CA THR A 21 22.84 -4.25 -1.89
C THR A 21 22.37 -5.67 -2.17
N LEU A 22 22.56 -6.17 -3.40
CA LEU A 22 22.20 -7.55 -3.77
C LEU A 22 23.05 -8.56 -3.02
N GLU A 23 24.34 -8.30 -2.82
CA GLU A 23 25.23 -9.12 -2.00
C GLU A 23 24.69 -9.25 -0.57
N LEU A 24 24.41 -8.12 0.10
CA LEU A 24 23.87 -8.11 1.45
C LEU A 24 22.50 -8.81 1.55
N LEU A 25 21.62 -8.62 0.56
CA LEU A 25 20.34 -9.32 0.49
C LEU A 25 20.53 -10.84 0.32
N SER A 26 21.48 -11.27 -0.51
CA SER A 26 21.80 -12.69 -0.73
C SER A 26 22.39 -13.36 0.52
N GLU A 27 23.15 -12.61 1.31
CA GLU A 27 23.60 -13.01 2.64
C GLU A 27 22.42 -13.11 3.64
N GLY A 28 21.22 -12.68 3.24
CA GLY A 28 19.98 -12.69 4.01
C GLY A 28 19.92 -11.56 5.03
N CYS A 29 20.59 -10.44 4.78
CA CYS A 29 20.38 -9.21 5.54
C CYS A 29 19.00 -8.63 5.22
N THR A 30 18.32 -8.13 6.24
CA THR A 30 17.03 -7.48 6.10
C THR A 30 17.17 -6.02 5.64
N ILE A 31 16.15 -5.50 4.97
CA ILE A 31 16.14 -4.11 4.46
C ILE A 31 16.40 -3.09 5.56
N PRO A 32 15.73 -3.13 6.74
CA PRO A 32 16.00 -2.18 7.82
C PRO A 32 17.43 -2.25 8.35
N PHE A 33 18.00 -3.46 8.44
CA PHE A 33 19.39 -3.63 8.88
C PHE A 33 20.38 -3.03 7.88
N ILE A 34 20.21 -3.29 6.59
CA ILE A 34 21.06 -2.74 5.52
C ILE A 34 20.99 -1.20 5.54
N ALA A 35 19.80 -0.63 5.53
CA ALA A 35 19.57 0.80 5.49
C ALA A 35 20.17 1.54 6.69
N ARG A 36 20.23 0.90 7.86
CA ARG A 36 20.71 1.55 9.09
C ARG A 36 22.16 1.27 9.39
N TYR A 37 22.61 0.02 9.23
CA TYR A 37 23.92 -0.45 9.71
C TYR A 37 24.93 -0.77 8.60
N ARG A 38 24.53 -0.72 7.33
CA ARG A 38 25.41 -0.99 6.17
C ARG A 38 25.40 0.17 5.16
N LYS A 39 25.10 1.39 5.63
CA LYS A 39 25.02 2.62 4.81
C LYS A 39 26.29 2.90 4.00
N ASP A 40 27.44 2.72 4.63
CA ASP A 40 28.72 3.00 3.99
C ASP A 40 28.99 2.03 2.81
N LYS A 41 28.53 0.77 2.88
CA LYS A 41 28.63 -0.19 1.77
C LYS A 41 27.67 0.15 0.63
N THR A 42 26.45 0.55 0.94
CA THR A 42 25.39 0.82 -0.05
C THR A 42 25.40 2.24 -0.62
N GLY A 43 26.27 3.14 -0.10
CA GLY A 43 26.28 4.54 -0.51
C GLY A 43 25.13 5.36 0.04
N ASN A 44 24.70 5.07 1.27
CA ASN A 44 23.62 5.76 2.00
C ASN A 44 22.21 5.54 1.42
N LEU A 45 21.94 4.35 0.87
CA LEU A 45 20.59 4.02 0.44
C LEU A 45 19.65 3.89 1.65
N ASP A 46 18.47 4.45 1.52
CA ASP A 46 17.38 4.28 2.48
C ASP A 46 16.59 2.99 2.24
N GLU A 47 15.65 2.68 3.13
CA GLU A 47 14.81 1.47 3.01
C GLU A 47 14.04 1.44 1.69
N VAL A 48 13.57 2.59 1.20
CA VAL A 48 12.79 2.68 -0.05
C VAL A 48 13.65 2.34 -1.26
N ALA A 49 14.87 2.86 -1.32
CA ALA A 49 15.81 2.57 -2.40
C ALA A 49 16.23 1.10 -2.42
N ILE A 50 16.52 0.52 -1.25
CA ILE A 50 16.88 -0.90 -1.11
C ILE A 50 15.70 -1.79 -1.51
N GLU A 51 14.48 -1.44 -1.11
CA GLU A 51 13.27 -2.16 -1.49
C GLU A 51 13.03 -2.13 -3.01
N ARG A 52 13.27 -0.98 -3.65
CA ARG A 52 13.20 -0.86 -5.13
C ARG A 52 14.19 -1.79 -5.82
N ILE A 53 15.42 -1.93 -5.31
CA ILE A 53 16.41 -2.89 -5.82
C ILE A 53 15.88 -4.32 -5.65
N ALA A 54 15.36 -4.68 -4.49
CA ALA A 54 14.83 -6.02 -4.23
C ALA A 54 13.63 -6.35 -5.13
N LYS A 55 12.68 -5.41 -5.31
CA LYS A 55 11.55 -5.56 -6.23
C LYS A 55 12.01 -5.73 -7.69
N ALA A 56 12.95 -4.92 -8.14
CA ALA A 56 13.50 -5.01 -9.49
C ALA A 56 14.27 -6.33 -9.74
N GLN A 57 14.99 -6.86 -8.72
CA GLN A 57 15.60 -8.18 -8.80
C GLN A 57 14.56 -9.30 -8.94
N ASN A 58 13.48 -9.26 -8.15
CA ASN A 58 12.40 -10.22 -8.25
C ASN A 58 11.70 -10.17 -9.61
N GLU A 59 11.53 -8.97 -10.18
CA GLU A 59 10.97 -8.79 -11.52
C GLU A 59 11.88 -9.41 -12.59
N TYR A 60 13.18 -9.15 -12.51
CA TYR A 60 14.18 -9.77 -13.38
C TYR A 60 14.11 -11.30 -13.32
N ASP A 61 14.07 -11.87 -12.12
CA ASP A 61 14.00 -13.32 -11.92
C ASP A 61 12.70 -13.91 -12.49
N ASN A 62 11.57 -13.20 -12.34
CA ASN A 62 10.29 -13.61 -12.91
C ASN A 62 10.31 -13.58 -14.44
N ILE A 63 10.94 -12.57 -15.05
CA ILE A 63 11.13 -12.50 -16.51
C ILE A 63 12.00 -13.67 -16.99
N CYS A 64 13.11 -13.97 -16.28
CA CYS A 64 13.96 -15.10 -16.63
C CYS A 64 13.21 -16.45 -16.56
N LYS A 65 12.46 -16.70 -15.48
CA LYS A 65 11.60 -17.90 -15.36
C LYS A 65 10.53 -17.95 -16.46
N ARG A 66 9.97 -16.81 -16.83
CA ARG A 66 8.99 -16.75 -17.92
C ARG A 66 9.61 -17.12 -19.25
N LYS A 67 10.82 -16.62 -19.56
CA LYS A 67 11.59 -17.01 -20.76
C LYS A 67 11.83 -18.52 -20.81
N GLU A 68 12.29 -19.11 -19.72
CA GLU A 68 12.50 -20.55 -19.62
C GLU A 68 11.22 -21.34 -19.93
N THR A 69 10.09 -20.91 -19.35
CA THR A 69 8.79 -21.53 -19.60
C THR A 69 8.37 -21.43 -21.07
N ILE A 70 8.57 -20.26 -21.69
CA ILE A 70 8.26 -20.02 -23.12
C ILE A 70 9.14 -20.89 -24.00
N LEU A 71 10.45 -20.88 -23.79
CA LEU A 71 11.41 -21.68 -24.58
C LEU A 71 11.10 -23.18 -24.50
N SER A 72 10.90 -23.71 -23.29
CA SER A 72 10.55 -25.11 -23.07
C SER A 72 9.24 -25.48 -23.79
N SER A 73 8.22 -24.64 -23.68
CA SER A 73 6.92 -24.89 -24.32
C SER A 73 6.97 -24.89 -25.84
N ILE A 74 7.81 -24.05 -26.48
CA ILE A 74 8.00 -24.00 -27.93
C ILE A 74 8.88 -25.16 -28.41
N GLU A 75 9.90 -25.53 -27.65
CA GLU A 75 10.79 -26.64 -27.92
C GLU A 75 10.06 -27.99 -27.88
N GLU A 76 9.16 -28.21 -26.89
CA GLU A 76 8.28 -29.38 -26.83
C GLU A 76 7.41 -29.54 -28.08
N GLN A 77 7.07 -28.42 -28.74
CA GLN A 77 6.29 -28.42 -29.98
C GLN A 77 7.17 -28.63 -31.23
N GLY A 78 8.50 -28.72 -31.10
CA GLY A 78 9.45 -28.85 -32.19
C GLY A 78 9.49 -27.62 -33.13
N LYS A 79 9.09 -26.43 -32.61
CA LYS A 79 8.96 -25.19 -33.40
C LYS A 79 9.98 -24.11 -33.03
N LEU A 80 10.90 -24.40 -32.11
CA LEU A 80 11.91 -23.45 -31.66
C LEU A 80 13.04 -23.34 -32.70
N THR A 81 13.13 -22.17 -33.33
CA THR A 81 14.26 -21.84 -34.22
C THR A 81 15.34 -21.07 -33.48
N ASP A 82 16.59 -21.06 -33.99
CA ASP A 82 17.68 -20.30 -33.37
C ASP A 82 17.38 -18.79 -33.32
N GLU A 83 16.77 -18.24 -34.35
CA GLU A 83 16.37 -16.84 -34.39
C GLU A 83 15.33 -16.51 -33.31
N LEU A 84 14.32 -17.37 -33.16
CA LEU A 84 13.27 -17.18 -32.14
C LEU A 84 13.85 -17.32 -30.73
N ARG A 85 14.75 -18.30 -30.50
CA ARG A 85 15.48 -18.48 -29.24
C ARG A 85 16.24 -17.19 -28.89
N GLN A 86 17.03 -16.67 -29.82
CA GLN A 86 17.82 -15.46 -29.60
C GLN A 86 16.94 -14.24 -29.27
N ARG A 87 15.83 -14.09 -29.95
CA ARG A 87 14.87 -12.99 -29.66
C ARG A 87 14.27 -13.10 -28.26
N ILE A 88 13.85 -14.29 -27.84
CA ILE A 88 13.31 -14.52 -26.50
C ILE A 88 14.38 -14.27 -25.42
N GLU A 89 15.60 -14.74 -25.63
CA GLU A 89 16.70 -14.59 -24.67
C GLU A 89 17.13 -13.12 -24.50
N THR A 90 17.08 -12.32 -25.57
CA THR A 90 17.53 -10.93 -25.55
C THR A 90 16.46 -9.94 -25.08
N SER A 91 15.18 -10.28 -25.21
CA SER A 91 14.09 -9.40 -24.77
C SER A 91 13.90 -9.46 -23.25
N PHE A 92 13.63 -8.29 -22.61
CA PHE A 92 13.24 -8.15 -21.22
C PHE A 92 11.92 -7.38 -21.07
N GLU A 93 11.19 -7.20 -22.18
CA GLU A 93 9.86 -6.64 -22.20
C GLU A 93 8.83 -7.78 -22.20
N LEU A 94 8.00 -7.87 -21.14
CA LEU A 94 7.02 -8.94 -21.00
C LEU A 94 6.03 -8.99 -22.17
N ASP A 95 5.59 -7.82 -22.66
CA ASP A 95 4.68 -7.72 -23.80
C ASP A 95 5.30 -8.34 -25.07
N GLU A 96 6.60 -8.09 -25.31
CA GLU A 96 7.29 -8.66 -26.46
C GLU A 96 7.43 -10.18 -26.30
N LEU A 97 7.73 -10.66 -25.10
CA LEU A 97 7.81 -12.10 -24.80
C LEU A 97 6.46 -12.81 -25.01
N GLU A 98 5.38 -12.20 -24.54
CA GLU A 98 4.02 -12.74 -24.75
C GLU A 98 3.60 -12.71 -26.22
N ASP A 99 3.95 -11.66 -26.96
CA ASP A 99 3.70 -11.59 -28.41
C ASP A 99 4.50 -12.65 -29.19
N LEU A 100 5.77 -12.89 -28.82
CA LEU A 100 6.58 -13.98 -29.39
C LEU A 100 5.99 -15.36 -29.10
N TYR A 101 5.42 -15.53 -27.92
CA TYR A 101 4.81 -16.79 -27.50
C TYR A 101 3.40 -17.01 -28.05
N LEU A 102 2.68 -15.95 -28.43
CA LEU A 102 1.26 -16.00 -28.81
C LEU A 102 0.92 -17.08 -29.86
N PRO A 103 1.70 -17.28 -30.94
CA PRO A 103 1.42 -18.32 -31.94
C PRO A 103 1.59 -19.76 -31.42
N TYR A 104 2.33 -19.93 -30.31
CA TYR A 104 2.69 -21.24 -29.73
C TYR A 104 1.89 -21.56 -28.47
N LYS A 105 1.13 -20.60 -27.95
CA LYS A 105 0.38 -20.75 -26.70
C LYS A 105 -0.70 -21.82 -26.84
N LYS A 106 -0.66 -22.84 -25.97
CA LYS A 106 -1.70 -23.87 -25.88
C LYS A 106 -3.06 -23.20 -25.57
N ARG A 107 -3.99 -23.27 -26.50
CA ARG A 107 -5.33 -22.65 -26.39
C ARG A 107 -6.41 -23.61 -26.91
N ARG A 108 -7.68 -23.28 -26.67
CA ARG A 108 -8.80 -23.99 -27.32
C ARG A 108 -8.69 -23.77 -28.84
N LYS A 109 -9.08 -24.80 -29.63
CA LYS A 109 -9.09 -24.71 -31.08
C LYS A 109 -9.88 -23.48 -31.53
N THR A 110 -9.25 -22.70 -32.37
CA THR A 110 -9.83 -21.51 -32.98
C THR A 110 -10.51 -21.86 -34.32
N LYS A 111 -11.25 -20.90 -34.90
CA LYS A 111 -11.78 -21.04 -36.25
C LYS A 111 -10.65 -21.23 -37.29
N GLY A 112 -9.56 -20.50 -37.14
CA GLY A 112 -8.38 -20.63 -37.99
C GLY A 112 -7.70 -21.99 -37.85
N ASP A 113 -7.61 -22.56 -36.64
CA ASP A 113 -7.05 -23.91 -36.44
C ASP A 113 -7.91 -24.98 -37.14
N VAL A 114 -9.24 -24.87 -37.04
CA VAL A 114 -10.19 -25.75 -37.76
C VAL A 114 -10.01 -25.61 -39.27
N ALA A 115 -9.87 -24.37 -39.76
CA ALA A 115 -9.65 -24.12 -41.18
C ALA A 115 -8.31 -24.68 -41.69
N LYS A 116 -7.25 -24.62 -40.90
CA LYS A 116 -5.94 -25.27 -41.19
C LYS A 116 -6.07 -26.80 -41.24
N GLU A 117 -6.80 -27.41 -40.31
CA GLU A 117 -7.07 -28.87 -40.32
C GLU A 117 -7.91 -29.30 -41.54
N ASN A 118 -8.74 -28.41 -42.05
CA ASN A 118 -9.50 -28.63 -43.28
C ASN A 118 -8.67 -28.36 -44.57
N GLY A 119 -7.38 -28.08 -44.47
CA GLY A 119 -6.48 -27.92 -45.60
C GLY A 119 -6.53 -26.55 -46.30
N LEU A 120 -7.08 -25.50 -45.65
CA LEU A 120 -7.25 -24.18 -46.27
C LEU A 120 -6.03 -23.23 -46.09
N GLU A 121 -4.98 -23.65 -45.39
CA GLU A 121 -3.78 -22.82 -45.22
C GLU A 121 -3.08 -22.43 -46.52
N PRO A 122 -2.94 -23.32 -47.54
CA PRO A 122 -2.37 -22.94 -48.83
C PRO A 122 -3.22 -21.90 -49.57
N LEU A 123 -4.56 -21.95 -49.47
CA LEU A 123 -5.45 -20.90 -50.03
C LEU A 123 -5.18 -19.56 -49.34
N ALA A 124 -5.11 -19.54 -48.02
CA ALA A 124 -4.80 -18.32 -47.25
C ALA A 124 -3.42 -17.73 -47.66
N LYS A 125 -2.40 -18.58 -47.87
CA LYS A 125 -1.08 -18.16 -48.37
C LYS A 125 -1.13 -17.56 -49.76
N GLN A 126 -1.95 -18.15 -50.68
CA GLN A 126 -2.12 -17.63 -52.03
C GLN A 126 -2.80 -16.26 -52.01
N ILE A 127 -3.85 -16.08 -51.21
CA ILE A 127 -4.52 -14.79 -51.05
C ILE A 127 -3.55 -13.75 -50.50
N MET A 128 -2.77 -14.11 -49.46
CA MET A 128 -1.76 -13.21 -48.87
C MET A 128 -0.59 -12.89 -49.78
N ALA A 129 -0.33 -13.71 -50.81
CA ALA A 129 0.65 -13.39 -51.87
C ALA A 129 0.15 -12.26 -52.77
N GLN A 130 -1.12 -11.95 -52.75
CA GLN A 130 -1.78 -10.82 -53.43
C GLN A 130 -1.46 -10.73 -54.93
N ARG A 131 -1.31 -11.88 -55.60
CA ARG A 131 -1.17 -11.93 -57.05
C ARG A 131 -2.55 -11.81 -57.70
N PRO A 132 -2.67 -11.10 -58.82
CA PRO A 132 -3.95 -10.96 -59.52
C PRO A 132 -4.56 -12.34 -59.82
N ALA A 133 -5.72 -12.62 -59.24
CA ALA A 133 -6.45 -13.87 -59.44
C ALA A 133 -7.91 -13.66 -59.06
N ASP A 134 -8.80 -14.43 -59.67
CA ASP A 134 -10.21 -14.55 -59.31
C ASP A 134 -10.34 -15.42 -58.03
N LEU A 135 -10.95 -14.87 -56.98
CA LEU A 135 -11.07 -15.54 -55.69
C LEU A 135 -11.92 -16.81 -55.73
N SER A 136 -12.99 -16.81 -56.55
CA SER A 136 -13.84 -17.98 -56.75
C SER A 136 -13.07 -19.13 -57.41
N SER A 137 -12.29 -18.83 -58.44
CA SER A 137 -11.42 -19.80 -59.12
C SER A 137 -10.29 -20.32 -58.23
N LEU A 138 -9.80 -19.51 -57.29
CA LEU A 138 -8.86 -19.99 -56.29
C LEU A 138 -9.51 -20.90 -55.27
N ALA A 139 -10.65 -20.53 -54.73
CA ALA A 139 -11.37 -21.25 -53.70
C ALA A 139 -11.88 -22.61 -54.16
N SER A 140 -12.36 -22.72 -55.42
CA SER A 140 -12.87 -23.97 -56.01
C SER A 140 -11.85 -25.11 -55.98
N ARG A 141 -10.54 -24.79 -55.98
CA ARG A 141 -9.44 -25.79 -55.91
C ARG A 141 -9.26 -26.43 -54.55
N TYR A 142 -9.89 -25.88 -53.48
CA TYR A 142 -9.76 -26.32 -52.10
C TYR A 142 -11.05 -26.89 -51.52
N LEU A 143 -12.00 -27.21 -52.41
CA LEU A 143 -13.25 -27.91 -52.02
C LEU A 143 -12.92 -29.35 -51.59
N SER A 144 -13.59 -29.84 -50.59
CA SER A 144 -13.44 -31.17 -50.02
C SER A 144 -14.73 -31.61 -49.33
N ASP A 145 -14.79 -32.85 -48.84
CA ASP A 145 -15.94 -33.35 -48.04
C ASP A 145 -16.24 -32.50 -46.82
N LYS A 146 -15.21 -31.77 -46.28
CA LYS A 146 -15.33 -30.89 -45.13
C LYS A 146 -15.59 -29.43 -45.47
N VAL A 147 -15.32 -29.04 -46.70
CA VAL A 147 -15.48 -27.66 -47.22
C VAL A 147 -16.21 -27.77 -48.55
N THR A 148 -17.51 -27.63 -48.50
CA THR A 148 -18.39 -27.99 -49.62
C THR A 148 -18.63 -26.83 -50.59
N THR A 149 -18.43 -25.60 -50.15
CA THR A 149 -18.65 -24.39 -50.94
C THR A 149 -17.44 -23.46 -50.99
N GLU A 150 -17.32 -22.70 -52.07
CA GLU A 150 -16.30 -21.65 -52.25
C GLU A 150 -16.38 -20.60 -51.14
N ALA A 151 -17.60 -20.27 -50.69
CA ALA A 151 -17.81 -19.34 -49.58
C ALA A 151 -17.23 -19.87 -48.25
N GLU A 152 -17.39 -21.17 -47.97
CA GLU A 152 -16.77 -21.81 -46.80
C GLU A 152 -15.24 -21.84 -46.91
N ALA A 153 -14.71 -22.12 -48.10
CA ALA A 153 -13.25 -22.09 -48.34
C ALA A 153 -12.67 -20.69 -48.11
N LEU A 154 -13.31 -19.65 -48.63
CA LEU A 154 -12.91 -18.26 -48.43
C LEU A 154 -13.06 -17.81 -46.99
N GLN A 155 -14.14 -18.21 -46.31
CA GLN A 155 -14.31 -17.90 -44.88
C GLN A 155 -13.22 -18.55 -44.05
N GLY A 156 -12.87 -19.82 -44.31
CA GLY A 156 -11.78 -20.49 -43.60
C GLY A 156 -10.41 -19.85 -43.87
N ALA A 157 -10.15 -19.44 -45.14
CA ALA A 157 -8.95 -18.69 -45.47
C ALA A 157 -8.92 -17.31 -44.75
N SER A 158 -10.06 -16.61 -44.66
CA SER A 158 -10.21 -15.38 -43.91
C SER A 158 -9.92 -15.56 -42.42
N ASP A 159 -10.44 -16.64 -41.81
CA ASP A 159 -10.20 -16.94 -40.37
C ASP A 159 -8.69 -17.21 -40.11
N ILE A 160 -7.99 -17.90 -41.02
CA ILE A 160 -6.53 -18.11 -40.91
C ILE A 160 -5.78 -16.78 -41.06
N ILE A 161 -6.11 -15.97 -42.05
CA ILE A 161 -5.46 -14.67 -42.27
C ILE A 161 -5.72 -13.72 -41.08
N ALA A 162 -6.94 -13.73 -40.53
CA ALA A 162 -7.27 -12.93 -39.37
C ALA A 162 -6.40 -13.28 -38.16
N GLU A 163 -6.05 -14.56 -37.97
CA GLU A 163 -5.11 -14.97 -36.93
C GLU A 163 -3.68 -14.50 -37.20
N TRP A 164 -3.20 -14.62 -38.45
CA TRP A 164 -1.87 -14.12 -38.82
C TRP A 164 -1.73 -12.62 -38.58
N ILE A 165 -2.80 -11.83 -38.87
CA ILE A 165 -2.83 -10.39 -38.57
C ILE A 165 -2.79 -10.14 -37.08
N ASN A 166 -3.56 -10.91 -36.28
CA ASN A 166 -3.57 -10.81 -34.82
C ASN A 166 -2.22 -11.20 -34.19
N GLU A 167 -1.51 -12.15 -34.78
CA GLU A 167 -0.20 -12.63 -34.30
C GLU A 167 0.97 -11.75 -34.80
N ASN A 168 0.68 -10.75 -35.66
CA ASN A 168 1.73 -9.86 -36.18
C ASN A 168 2.23 -8.89 -35.11
N MET A 169 3.45 -9.11 -34.64
CA MET A 169 4.06 -8.32 -33.57
C MET A 169 4.16 -6.83 -33.88
N PHE A 170 4.47 -6.46 -35.13
CA PHE A 170 4.58 -5.04 -35.50
C PHE A 170 3.21 -4.34 -35.40
N ILE A 171 2.16 -5.01 -35.84
CA ILE A 171 0.77 -4.52 -35.73
C ILE A 171 0.39 -4.39 -34.25
N ARG A 172 0.57 -5.45 -33.46
CA ARG A 172 0.24 -5.44 -32.03
C ARG A 172 0.98 -4.32 -31.30
N ARG A 173 2.31 -4.23 -31.47
CA ARG A 173 3.15 -3.21 -30.81
C ARG A 173 2.69 -1.79 -31.17
N THR A 174 2.32 -1.55 -32.42
CA THR A 174 1.87 -0.22 -32.86
C THR A 174 0.47 0.10 -32.33
N LEU A 175 -0.47 -0.85 -32.38
CA LEU A 175 -1.80 -0.67 -31.84
C LEU A 175 -1.75 -0.45 -30.31
N ARG A 176 -0.92 -1.20 -29.58
CA ARG A 176 -0.70 -1.01 -28.13
C ARG A 176 -0.29 0.43 -27.82
N LYS A 177 0.63 1.01 -28.59
CA LYS A 177 1.02 2.43 -28.45
C LYS A 177 -0.13 3.40 -28.74
N VAL A 178 -0.98 3.09 -29.74
CA VAL A 178 -2.15 3.89 -30.03
C VAL A 178 -3.15 3.83 -28.88
N PHE A 179 -3.46 2.64 -28.38
CA PHE A 179 -4.35 2.44 -27.22
C PHE A 179 -3.83 3.14 -25.97
N GLN A 180 -2.57 2.99 -25.63
CA GLN A 180 -1.95 3.67 -24.46
C GLN A 180 -2.10 5.19 -24.51
N ARG A 181 -2.11 5.80 -25.69
CA ARG A 181 -2.20 7.25 -25.87
C ARG A 181 -3.62 7.77 -26.05
N LYS A 182 -4.47 7.03 -26.76
CA LYS A 182 -5.76 7.52 -27.29
C LYS A 182 -6.97 6.74 -26.82
N ALA A 183 -6.79 5.62 -26.10
CA ALA A 183 -7.91 4.84 -25.64
C ALA A 183 -8.83 5.66 -24.73
N LEU A 184 -10.12 5.49 -24.95
CA LEU A 184 -11.19 6.05 -24.15
C LEU A 184 -11.82 4.94 -23.30
N ILE A 185 -12.08 5.25 -22.04
CA ILE A 185 -13.02 4.50 -21.22
C ILE A 185 -14.40 5.04 -21.54
N VAL A 186 -15.27 4.15 -21.99
CA VAL A 186 -16.68 4.45 -22.23
C VAL A 186 -17.51 3.60 -21.28
N THR A 187 -18.36 4.23 -20.49
CA THR A 187 -19.24 3.55 -19.55
C THR A 187 -20.71 3.85 -19.89
N GLU A 188 -21.54 2.85 -19.68
CA GLU A 188 -22.99 2.93 -19.86
C GLU A 188 -23.65 2.30 -18.62
N VAL A 189 -24.76 2.86 -18.14
CA VAL A 189 -25.54 2.24 -17.08
C VAL A 189 -26.07 0.87 -17.53
N ALA A 190 -26.00 -0.13 -16.66
CA ALA A 190 -26.54 -1.44 -16.95
C ALA A 190 -28.07 -1.37 -17.05
N LYS A 191 -28.64 -2.15 -18.00
CA LYS A 191 -30.07 -2.11 -18.29
C LYS A 191 -30.92 -2.35 -17.03
N GLY A 192 -31.79 -1.41 -16.72
CA GLY A 192 -32.71 -1.47 -15.58
C GLY A 192 -32.08 -1.12 -14.24
N LYS A 193 -30.86 -0.61 -14.20
CA LYS A 193 -30.14 -0.28 -12.96
C LYS A 193 -30.11 1.22 -12.62
N ALA A 194 -30.58 2.07 -13.51
CA ALA A 194 -30.49 3.52 -13.36
C ALA A 194 -31.20 4.06 -12.11
N ASP A 195 -32.32 3.44 -11.71
CA ASP A 195 -33.18 3.91 -10.61
C ASP A 195 -32.90 3.16 -9.29
N GLU A 196 -31.97 2.22 -9.25
CA GLU A 196 -31.62 1.51 -8.02
C GLU A 196 -30.88 2.44 -7.06
N GLU A 197 -31.30 2.50 -5.79
CA GLU A 197 -30.70 3.36 -4.76
C GLU A 197 -29.18 3.09 -4.60
N GLU A 198 -28.79 1.82 -4.62
CA GLU A 198 -27.38 1.42 -4.53
C GLU A 198 -26.55 1.84 -5.75
N ALA A 199 -27.17 1.97 -6.93
CA ALA A 199 -26.50 2.42 -8.14
C ALA A 199 -26.23 3.93 -8.15
N GLN A 200 -27.02 4.73 -7.40
CA GLN A 200 -26.92 6.20 -7.39
C GLN A 200 -25.55 6.71 -6.94
N LYS A 201 -24.84 5.97 -6.09
CA LYS A 201 -23.43 6.28 -5.74
C LYS A 201 -22.48 6.30 -6.93
N TYR A 202 -22.88 5.66 -8.06
CA TYR A 202 -22.12 5.59 -9.32
C TYR A 202 -22.74 6.43 -10.44
N SER A 203 -23.75 7.25 -10.18
CA SER A 203 -24.48 8.04 -11.18
C SER A 203 -23.58 8.88 -12.09
N GLN A 204 -22.45 9.37 -11.55
CA GLN A 204 -21.45 10.12 -12.30
C GLN A 204 -20.72 9.29 -13.38
N TYR A 205 -20.88 7.95 -13.37
CA TYR A 205 -20.28 7.02 -14.31
C TYR A 205 -21.33 6.33 -15.21
N PHE A 206 -22.60 6.73 -15.17
CA PHE A 206 -23.65 6.10 -15.98
C PHE A 206 -23.53 6.35 -17.48
N ASP A 207 -23.01 7.50 -17.86
CA ASP A 207 -22.69 7.87 -19.23
C ASP A 207 -21.42 8.72 -19.21
N ARG A 208 -20.28 8.05 -19.31
CA ARG A 208 -19.00 8.72 -19.25
C ARG A 208 -18.10 8.27 -20.39
N ASN A 209 -17.42 9.26 -20.97
CA ASN A 209 -16.41 9.05 -21.98
C ASN A 209 -15.19 9.90 -21.63
N GLU A 210 -14.08 9.26 -21.23
CA GLU A 210 -12.84 9.94 -20.88
C GLU A 210 -11.60 9.20 -21.33
N SER A 211 -10.50 9.94 -21.54
CA SER A 211 -9.21 9.34 -21.89
C SER A 211 -8.68 8.46 -20.76
N LEU A 212 -8.43 7.18 -21.05
CA LEU A 212 -7.86 6.22 -20.11
C LEU A 212 -6.49 6.68 -19.59
N ALA A 213 -5.65 7.23 -20.47
CA ALA A 213 -4.31 7.72 -20.13
C ALA A 213 -4.33 8.90 -19.12
N LYS A 214 -5.43 9.66 -19.09
CA LYS A 214 -5.60 10.84 -18.21
C LYS A 214 -6.54 10.58 -17.04
N ALA A 215 -7.21 9.43 -16.99
CA ALA A 215 -8.14 9.11 -15.92
C ALA A 215 -7.40 8.97 -14.59
N PRO A 216 -7.82 9.69 -13.52
CA PRO A 216 -7.24 9.52 -12.20
C PRO A 216 -7.47 8.11 -11.66
N SER A 217 -6.50 7.58 -10.90
CA SER A 217 -6.51 6.21 -10.37
C SER A 217 -7.80 5.88 -9.59
N HIS A 218 -8.29 6.79 -8.75
CA HIS A 218 -9.52 6.56 -7.98
C HIS A 218 -10.76 6.42 -8.86
N ARG A 219 -10.81 7.10 -10.03
CA ARG A 219 -11.93 6.95 -10.97
C ARG A 219 -11.87 5.62 -11.72
N VAL A 220 -10.67 5.19 -12.12
CA VAL A 220 -10.49 3.86 -12.73
C VAL A 220 -10.97 2.77 -11.77
N LEU A 221 -10.55 2.84 -10.50
CA LEU A 221 -10.98 1.88 -9.48
C LEU A 221 -12.50 1.95 -9.21
N ALA A 222 -13.08 3.16 -9.17
CA ALA A 222 -14.53 3.33 -8.99
C ALA A 222 -15.34 2.74 -10.14
N MET A 223 -14.92 2.96 -11.39
CA MET A 223 -15.58 2.39 -12.57
C MET A 223 -15.47 0.86 -12.59
N LEU A 224 -14.29 0.31 -12.30
CA LEU A 224 -14.09 -1.13 -12.20
C LEU A 224 -14.94 -1.76 -11.09
N ARG A 225 -15.09 -1.09 -9.95
CA ARG A 225 -16.00 -1.52 -8.87
C ARG A 225 -17.46 -1.50 -9.32
N ALA A 226 -17.89 -0.41 -9.96
CA ALA A 226 -19.27 -0.27 -10.45
C ALA A 226 -19.62 -1.33 -11.51
N GLU A 227 -18.68 -1.70 -12.38
CA GLU A 227 -18.83 -2.79 -13.33
C GLU A 227 -18.90 -4.16 -12.63
N LYS A 228 -18.00 -4.41 -11.68
CA LYS A 228 -18.00 -5.65 -10.88
C LYS A 228 -19.28 -5.84 -10.07
N GLU A 229 -19.85 -4.75 -9.56
CA GLU A 229 -21.14 -4.75 -8.85
C GLU A 229 -22.35 -4.81 -9.83
N GLY A 230 -22.11 -4.70 -11.14
CA GLY A 230 -23.13 -4.87 -12.20
C GLY A 230 -23.99 -3.63 -12.42
N PHE A 231 -23.58 -2.44 -11.97
CA PHE A 231 -24.33 -1.21 -12.15
C PHE A 231 -24.01 -0.50 -13.47
N ILE A 232 -22.80 -0.69 -14.00
CA ILE A 232 -22.39 -0.15 -15.32
C ILE A 232 -21.79 -1.24 -16.18
N LYS A 233 -21.71 -0.95 -17.48
CA LYS A 233 -20.87 -1.67 -18.44
C LYS A 233 -19.74 -0.76 -18.86
N MET A 234 -18.54 -1.29 -18.98
CA MET A 234 -17.36 -0.54 -19.33
C MET A 234 -16.70 -1.12 -20.59
N LYS A 235 -16.23 -0.24 -21.46
CA LYS A 235 -15.43 -0.59 -22.65
C LYS A 235 -14.23 0.32 -22.77
N VAL A 236 -13.13 -0.26 -23.23
CA VAL A 236 -11.96 0.49 -23.66
C VAL A 236 -11.87 0.40 -25.16
N GLN A 237 -11.88 1.53 -25.83
CA GLN A 237 -11.92 1.58 -27.30
C GLN A 237 -11.08 2.75 -27.83
N VAL A 238 -10.66 2.60 -29.09
CA VAL A 238 -10.01 3.65 -29.90
C VAL A 238 -10.82 3.81 -31.18
N ASP A 239 -10.84 5.02 -31.73
CA ASP A 239 -11.50 5.25 -33.01
C ASP A 239 -10.91 4.34 -34.11
N THR A 240 -11.78 3.61 -34.78
CA THR A 240 -11.39 2.69 -35.84
C THR A 240 -10.76 3.39 -37.03
N GLU A 241 -11.04 4.69 -37.24
CA GLU A 241 -10.41 5.51 -38.29
C GLU A 241 -8.92 5.73 -38.02
N GLU A 242 -8.46 5.55 -36.77
CA GLU A 242 -7.04 5.66 -36.43
C GLU A 242 -6.29 4.33 -36.51
N THR A 243 -6.98 3.21 -36.44
CA THR A 243 -6.37 1.88 -36.34
C THR A 243 -6.44 1.10 -37.63
N LEU A 244 -7.62 1.05 -38.27
CA LEU A 244 -7.82 0.27 -39.49
C LEU A 244 -6.93 0.72 -40.66
N PRO A 245 -6.81 2.04 -41.01
CA PRO A 245 -5.95 2.48 -42.09
C PRO A 245 -4.48 2.09 -41.90
N PHE A 246 -4.01 2.06 -40.67
CA PHE A 246 -2.66 1.59 -40.37
C PHE A 246 -2.49 0.11 -40.66
N ILE A 247 -3.45 -0.76 -40.27
CA ILE A 247 -3.38 -2.19 -40.53
C ILE A 247 -3.50 -2.44 -42.04
N GLU A 248 -4.46 -1.79 -42.74
CA GLU A 248 -4.66 -1.90 -44.17
C GLU A 248 -3.39 -1.54 -44.96
N LYS A 249 -2.75 -0.41 -44.61
CA LYS A 249 -1.50 0.02 -45.26
C LYS A 249 -0.36 -0.99 -45.13
N ASN A 250 -0.31 -1.74 -43.99
CA ASN A 250 0.74 -2.71 -43.76
C ASN A 250 0.46 -4.09 -44.42
N ILE A 251 -0.80 -4.44 -44.57
CA ILE A 251 -1.23 -5.75 -45.08
C ILE A 251 -1.56 -5.71 -46.54
N ILE A 252 -2.34 -4.72 -47.02
CA ILE A 252 -2.84 -4.63 -48.39
C ILE A 252 -1.79 -3.98 -49.30
N LYS A 253 -1.37 -4.72 -50.33
CA LYS A 253 -0.42 -4.29 -51.37
C LYS A 253 -0.94 -4.40 -52.78
N SER A 254 -2.16 -4.92 -52.93
CA SER A 254 -2.87 -5.11 -54.21
C SER A 254 -4.08 -4.19 -54.30
N SER A 255 -4.75 -4.24 -55.45
CA SER A 255 -6.04 -3.60 -55.71
C SER A 255 -7.07 -4.63 -56.24
N GLY A 256 -8.35 -4.28 -56.24
CA GLY A 256 -9.45 -5.13 -56.73
C GLY A 256 -9.91 -6.17 -55.70
N GLU A 257 -10.45 -7.27 -56.16
CA GLU A 257 -11.22 -8.26 -55.37
C GLU A 257 -10.44 -8.81 -54.16
N ILE A 258 -9.15 -9.06 -54.33
CA ILE A 258 -8.27 -9.53 -53.23
C ILE A 258 -8.10 -8.44 -52.18
N ALA A 259 -7.95 -7.18 -52.57
CA ALA A 259 -7.85 -6.08 -51.62
C ALA A 259 -9.15 -5.91 -50.83
N ASP A 260 -10.30 -5.99 -51.48
CA ASP A 260 -11.62 -5.90 -50.84
C ASP A 260 -11.86 -7.06 -49.88
N PHE A 261 -11.42 -8.26 -50.22
CA PHE A 261 -11.46 -9.42 -49.34
C PHE A 261 -10.57 -9.22 -48.10
N LEU A 262 -9.33 -8.80 -48.30
CA LEU A 262 -8.40 -8.53 -47.20
C LEU A 262 -8.89 -7.40 -46.30
N GLN A 263 -9.53 -6.36 -46.85
CA GLN A 263 -10.09 -5.27 -46.05
C GLN A 263 -11.22 -5.77 -45.13
N LYS A 264 -12.07 -6.67 -45.61
CA LYS A 264 -13.11 -7.32 -44.76
C LYS A 264 -12.48 -8.20 -43.69
N THR A 265 -11.45 -8.96 -44.05
CA THR A 265 -10.69 -9.84 -43.12
C THR A 265 -9.99 -9.02 -42.08
N ILE A 266 -9.39 -7.89 -42.41
CA ILE A 266 -8.73 -6.97 -41.44
C ILE A 266 -9.76 -6.43 -40.46
N LYS A 267 -10.95 -6.01 -40.93
CA LYS A 267 -12.03 -5.53 -40.06
C LYS A 267 -12.51 -6.60 -39.09
N ASP A 268 -12.63 -7.86 -39.55
CA ASP A 268 -12.98 -8.99 -38.68
C ASP A 268 -11.87 -9.27 -37.66
N SER A 269 -10.61 -9.37 -38.11
CA SER A 269 -9.45 -9.59 -37.24
C SER A 269 -9.35 -8.51 -36.16
N TYR A 270 -9.52 -7.24 -36.55
CA TYR A 270 -9.47 -6.14 -35.59
C TYR A 270 -10.58 -6.25 -34.54
N LYS A 271 -11.84 -6.33 -34.96
CA LYS A 271 -13.00 -6.34 -34.05
C LYS A 271 -13.07 -7.58 -33.16
N ARG A 272 -12.71 -8.74 -33.71
CA ARG A 272 -12.87 -10.04 -33.01
C ARG A 272 -11.66 -10.44 -32.21
N LEU A 273 -10.45 -10.07 -32.61
CA LEU A 273 -9.20 -10.57 -32.03
C LEU A 273 -8.33 -9.44 -31.44
N LEU A 274 -7.92 -8.45 -32.26
CA LEU A 274 -6.95 -7.43 -31.86
C LEU A 274 -7.51 -6.45 -30.83
N GLU A 275 -8.65 -5.81 -31.14
CA GLU A 275 -9.25 -4.79 -30.28
C GLU A 275 -9.57 -5.32 -28.88
N PRO A 276 -10.26 -6.47 -28.70
CA PRO A 276 -10.52 -7.00 -27.35
C PRO A 276 -9.27 -7.36 -26.59
N SER A 277 -8.26 -7.94 -27.27
CA SER A 277 -7.00 -8.31 -26.65
C SER A 277 -6.25 -7.08 -26.13
N ILE A 278 -6.04 -6.09 -27.00
CA ILE A 278 -5.25 -4.88 -26.66
C ILE A 278 -6.02 -3.98 -25.70
N ALA A 279 -7.34 -3.89 -25.82
CA ALA A 279 -8.18 -3.15 -24.89
C ALA A 279 -8.07 -3.73 -23.47
N ASN A 280 -8.11 -5.06 -23.31
CA ASN A 280 -7.94 -5.73 -22.03
C ASN A 280 -6.52 -5.54 -21.46
N GLU A 281 -5.48 -5.65 -22.30
CA GLU A 281 -4.10 -5.38 -21.91
C GLU A 281 -3.97 -3.94 -21.39
N THR A 282 -4.48 -2.97 -22.12
CA THR A 282 -4.41 -1.54 -21.76
C THR A 282 -5.21 -1.22 -20.49
N LEU A 283 -6.37 -1.85 -20.32
CA LEU A 283 -7.17 -1.71 -19.09
C LEU A 283 -6.45 -2.31 -17.89
N GLN A 284 -5.82 -3.48 -18.04
CA GLN A 284 -5.05 -4.12 -16.98
C GLN A 284 -3.85 -3.26 -16.57
N GLU A 285 -3.11 -2.70 -17.52
CA GLU A 285 -2.02 -1.75 -17.22
C GLU A 285 -2.51 -0.52 -16.45
N ALA A 286 -3.67 0.03 -16.85
CA ALA A 286 -4.27 1.17 -16.16
C ALA A 286 -4.70 0.79 -14.74
N LYS A 287 -5.25 -0.41 -14.55
CA LYS A 287 -5.59 -0.96 -13.24
C LYS A 287 -4.35 -1.15 -12.37
N ASP A 288 -3.29 -1.75 -12.88
CA ASP A 288 -2.05 -2.00 -12.12
C ASP A 288 -1.40 -0.68 -11.67
N LYS A 289 -1.42 0.35 -12.52
CA LYS A 289 -0.99 1.71 -12.15
C LYS A 289 -1.89 2.33 -11.08
N ALA A 290 -3.20 2.12 -11.18
CA ALA A 290 -4.16 2.63 -10.21
C ALA A 290 -4.01 1.93 -8.85
N ASP A 291 -3.84 0.60 -8.85
CA ASP A 291 -3.57 -0.21 -7.67
C ASP A 291 -2.29 0.26 -6.97
N SER A 292 -1.19 0.41 -7.71
CA SER A 292 0.09 0.83 -7.15
C SER A 292 0.01 2.21 -6.48
N LYS A 293 -0.66 3.18 -7.12
CA LYS A 293 -0.85 4.51 -6.53
C LYS A 293 -1.75 4.49 -5.30
N ALA A 294 -2.84 3.72 -5.32
CA ALA A 294 -3.73 3.61 -4.18
C ALA A 294 -3.04 2.90 -3.00
N ILE A 295 -2.30 1.82 -3.26
CA ILE A 295 -1.55 1.09 -2.24
C ILE A 295 -0.48 1.98 -1.60
N ALA A 296 0.22 2.81 -2.38
CA ALA A 296 1.19 3.76 -1.82
C ALA A 296 0.55 4.75 -0.84
N VAL A 297 -0.64 5.29 -1.17
CA VAL A 297 -1.41 6.16 -0.26
C VAL A 297 -1.83 5.39 1.00
N PHE A 298 -2.29 4.14 0.86
CA PHE A 298 -2.70 3.32 2.01
C PHE A 298 -1.52 2.99 2.93
N SER A 299 -0.35 2.72 2.35
CA SER A 299 0.91 2.51 3.07
C SER A 299 1.29 3.75 3.88
N GLU A 300 1.21 4.93 3.28
CA GLU A 300 1.50 6.18 3.97
C GLU A 300 0.48 6.47 5.09
N ASN A 301 -0.82 6.29 4.83
CA ASN A 301 -1.85 6.45 5.85
C ASN A 301 -1.65 5.48 7.02
N LEU A 302 -1.29 4.23 6.76
CA LEU A 302 -0.96 3.25 7.80
C LEU A 302 0.26 3.70 8.59
N SER A 303 1.32 4.15 7.92
CA SER A 303 2.54 4.65 8.58
C SER A 303 2.23 5.80 9.53
N GLN A 304 1.37 6.73 9.12
CA GLN A 304 0.95 7.86 9.96
C GLN A 304 0.14 7.41 11.19
N LEU A 305 -0.75 6.43 11.03
CA LEU A 305 -1.48 5.84 12.16
C LEU A 305 -0.54 5.15 13.15
N LEU A 306 0.40 4.34 12.66
CA LEU A 306 1.36 3.60 13.48
C LEU A 306 2.35 4.53 14.21
N LEU A 307 2.78 5.60 13.53
CA LEU A 307 3.71 6.59 14.06
C LEU A 307 3.02 7.78 14.74
N ALA A 308 1.70 7.69 14.99
CA ALA A 308 0.99 8.71 15.75
C ALA A 308 1.60 8.86 17.16
N ALA A 309 1.50 10.07 17.70
CA ALA A 309 2.10 10.45 18.96
C ALA A 309 1.57 9.63 20.14
N PRO A 310 2.40 8.90 20.89
CA PRO A 310 1.98 8.17 22.07
C PRO A 310 1.82 9.12 23.26
N LEU A 311 0.85 8.84 24.15
CA LEU A 311 0.76 9.52 25.43
C LEU A 311 1.79 8.95 26.44
N GLY A 312 2.19 7.69 26.24
CA GLY A 312 3.12 6.98 27.11
C GLY A 312 2.47 6.33 28.34
N GLU A 313 3.27 6.10 29.36
CA GLU A 313 2.90 5.38 30.58
C GLU A 313 2.01 6.25 31.50
N LYS A 314 0.71 6.34 31.19
CA LYS A 314 -0.32 7.11 31.89
C LYS A 314 -1.50 6.23 32.28
N ARG A 315 -2.19 6.59 33.37
CA ARG A 315 -3.46 5.96 33.76
C ARG A 315 -4.59 6.54 32.94
N ILE A 316 -5.24 5.70 32.14
CA ILE A 316 -6.20 6.11 31.13
C ILE A 316 -7.58 5.54 31.44
N LEU A 317 -8.61 6.40 31.34
CA LEU A 317 -9.99 5.97 31.24
C LEU A 317 -10.38 6.00 29.76
N ALA A 318 -10.70 4.83 29.20
CA ALA A 318 -11.09 4.72 27.80
C ALA A 318 -12.60 4.52 27.67
N ILE A 319 -13.19 5.17 26.67
CA ILE A 319 -14.62 5.11 26.37
C ILE A 319 -14.80 4.65 24.93
N ASP A 320 -15.54 3.55 24.77
CA ASP A 320 -16.07 3.10 23.49
C ASP A 320 -17.52 3.60 23.38
N PRO A 321 -17.79 4.65 22.55
CA PRO A 321 -19.09 5.30 22.50
C PRO A 321 -20.18 4.41 21.89
N GLY A 322 -21.41 4.57 22.36
CA GLY A 322 -22.56 3.86 21.79
C GLY A 322 -23.91 4.36 22.31
N TYR A 323 -24.91 4.43 21.42
CA TYR A 323 -26.25 4.88 21.78
C TYR A 323 -27.06 3.79 22.50
N ARG A 324 -27.37 2.68 21.81
CA ARG A 324 -28.31 1.65 22.32
C ARG A 324 -27.72 0.80 23.43
N THR A 325 -26.48 0.37 23.25
CA THR A 325 -25.79 -0.54 24.18
C THR A 325 -25.07 0.19 25.30
N GLY A 326 -25.14 1.53 25.33
CA GLY A 326 -24.40 2.39 26.23
C GLY A 326 -22.92 2.52 25.85
N CYS A 327 -22.24 3.48 26.47
CA CYS A 327 -20.79 3.68 26.32
C CYS A 327 -20.06 2.73 27.26
N LYS A 328 -19.15 1.90 26.73
CA LYS A 328 -18.30 1.01 27.52
C LYS A 328 -17.13 1.82 28.04
N VAL A 329 -16.88 1.71 29.34
CA VAL A 329 -15.82 2.45 30.01
C VAL A 329 -14.84 1.48 30.65
N VAL A 330 -13.55 1.66 30.45
CA VAL A 330 -12.51 0.90 31.07
C VAL A 330 -11.46 1.80 31.72
N CYS A 331 -10.91 1.38 32.86
CA CYS A 331 -9.79 2.04 33.52
C CYS A 331 -8.56 1.21 33.33
N LEU A 332 -7.49 1.81 32.80
CA LEU A 332 -6.20 1.19 32.56
C LEU A 332 -5.14 1.82 33.50
N ASP A 333 -4.21 1.00 33.97
CA ASP A 333 -3.03 1.49 34.69
C ASP A 333 -1.95 2.03 33.71
N GLU A 334 -0.81 2.44 34.26
CA GLU A 334 0.33 2.96 33.49
C GLU A 334 1.01 1.93 32.58
N LYS A 335 0.76 0.63 32.81
CA LYS A 335 1.20 -0.47 31.93
C LYS A 335 0.13 -0.88 30.91
N SER A 336 -0.99 -0.18 30.95
CA SER A 336 -2.18 -0.48 30.14
C SER A 336 -2.85 -1.82 30.46
N ASP A 337 -2.73 -2.27 31.73
CA ASP A 337 -3.48 -3.40 32.26
C ASP A 337 -4.87 -2.94 32.75
N LEU A 338 -5.89 -3.79 32.54
CA LEU A 338 -7.27 -3.49 32.91
C LEU A 338 -7.47 -3.52 34.42
N LEU A 339 -7.85 -2.39 35.00
CA LEU A 339 -8.18 -2.24 36.42
C LEU A 339 -9.66 -2.42 36.72
N HIS A 340 -10.52 -1.87 35.85
CA HIS A 340 -11.96 -1.86 36.04
C HIS A 340 -12.68 -1.59 34.72
N HIS A 341 -13.91 -2.08 34.60
CA HIS A 341 -14.81 -1.72 33.49
C HIS A 341 -16.24 -1.49 34.00
N ASP A 342 -17.00 -0.66 33.26
CA ASP A 342 -18.41 -0.35 33.54
C ASP A 342 -19.11 0.12 32.24
N VAL A 343 -20.41 0.31 32.31
CA VAL A 343 -21.22 0.86 31.22
C VAL A 343 -21.95 2.09 31.71
N ILE A 344 -21.98 3.14 30.89
CA ILE A 344 -22.71 4.37 31.15
C ILE A 344 -23.67 4.68 30.00
N TYR A 345 -24.75 5.37 30.28
CA TYR A 345 -25.82 5.68 29.33
C TYR A 345 -26.11 7.17 29.23
N PRO A 346 -25.15 8.02 28.83
CA PRO A 346 -25.37 9.48 28.78
C PRO A 346 -26.23 9.92 27.60
N HIS A 347 -26.45 9.06 26.61
CA HIS A 347 -27.14 9.38 25.35
C HIS A 347 -28.56 8.77 25.28
N PRO A 348 -29.42 9.27 24.37
CA PRO A 348 -30.72 8.64 24.10
C PRO A 348 -30.52 7.15 23.68
N PRO A 349 -31.47 6.25 24.01
CA PRO A 349 -32.79 6.53 24.62
C PRO A 349 -32.77 6.70 26.14
N GLN A 350 -31.76 6.20 26.89
CA GLN A 350 -31.76 6.24 28.35
C GLN A 350 -31.46 7.63 28.92
N GLN A 351 -30.51 8.34 28.35
CA GLN A 351 -30.10 9.71 28.69
C GLN A 351 -29.86 9.96 30.20
N ASP A 352 -29.29 8.98 30.89
CA ASP A 352 -28.96 9.06 32.33
C ASP A 352 -27.60 9.73 32.54
N THR A 353 -27.56 11.04 32.31
CA THR A 353 -26.33 11.85 32.44
C THR A 353 -25.87 11.96 33.90
N ALA A 354 -26.81 11.95 34.89
CA ALA A 354 -26.50 12.12 36.30
C ALA A 354 -25.71 10.93 36.84
N THR A 355 -26.20 9.70 36.59
CA THR A 355 -25.50 8.47 37.01
C THR A 355 -24.19 8.32 36.24
N ALA A 356 -24.17 8.60 34.93
CA ALA A 356 -22.93 8.54 34.12
C ALA A 356 -21.86 9.51 34.68
N THR A 357 -22.23 10.76 35.00
CA THR A 357 -21.33 11.76 35.61
C THR A 357 -20.75 11.25 36.93
N LYS A 358 -21.62 10.72 37.82
CA LYS A 358 -21.21 10.20 39.12
C LYS A 358 -20.21 9.05 38.97
N LYS A 359 -20.49 8.08 38.09
CA LYS A 359 -19.62 6.94 37.82
C LYS A 359 -18.25 7.39 37.30
N LEU A 360 -18.22 8.28 36.27
CA LEU A 360 -16.95 8.78 35.72
C LEU A 360 -16.12 9.52 36.76
N ARG A 361 -16.73 10.40 37.56
CA ARG A 361 -16.02 11.09 38.65
C ARG A 361 -15.45 10.13 39.68
N THR A 362 -16.20 9.10 40.05
CA THR A 362 -15.75 8.08 41.01
C THR A 362 -14.57 7.30 40.44
N MET A 363 -14.66 6.82 39.20
CA MET A 363 -13.58 6.06 38.54
C MET A 363 -12.31 6.90 38.39
N VAL A 364 -12.44 8.17 37.97
CA VAL A 364 -11.31 9.10 37.85
C VAL A 364 -10.57 9.27 39.19
N ALA A 365 -11.30 9.48 40.24
CA ALA A 365 -10.72 9.64 41.61
C ALA A 365 -10.12 8.34 42.13
N GLN A 366 -10.84 7.22 42.04
CA GLN A 366 -10.47 5.93 42.62
C GLN A 366 -9.23 5.34 41.91
N TYR A 367 -9.19 5.40 40.55
CA TYR A 367 -8.10 4.83 39.77
C TYR A 367 -7.02 5.84 39.40
N LYS A 368 -7.11 7.08 39.92
CA LYS A 368 -6.14 8.17 39.70
C LYS A 368 -5.90 8.41 38.17
N ILE A 369 -6.96 8.51 37.42
CA ILE A 369 -6.90 8.67 35.96
C ILE A 369 -6.27 10.02 35.60
N GLU A 370 -5.34 10.01 34.66
CA GLU A 370 -4.60 11.18 34.18
C GLU A 370 -5.12 11.69 32.82
N ALA A 371 -5.69 10.78 31.99
CA ALA A 371 -6.22 11.12 30.68
C ALA A 371 -7.46 10.29 30.35
N ILE A 372 -8.32 10.83 29.46
CA ILE A 372 -9.50 10.13 28.94
C ILE A 372 -9.34 9.96 27.43
N SER A 373 -9.50 8.72 26.93
CA SER A 373 -9.57 8.42 25.49
C SER A 373 -11.01 8.10 25.09
N ILE A 374 -11.44 8.62 23.95
CA ILE A 374 -12.78 8.39 23.39
C ILE A 374 -12.62 7.88 21.96
N GLY A 375 -13.24 6.76 21.62
CA GLY A 375 -13.26 6.24 20.25
C GLY A 375 -13.95 7.22 19.29
N ASN A 376 -13.46 7.32 18.05
CA ASN A 376 -13.97 8.30 17.06
C ASN A 376 -15.14 7.78 16.21
N GLY A 377 -15.81 6.70 16.60
CA GLY A 377 -16.95 6.15 15.89
C GLY A 377 -18.29 6.78 16.24
N THR A 378 -19.32 5.93 16.23
CA THR A 378 -20.71 6.36 16.51
C THR A 378 -20.83 6.98 17.89
N ALA A 379 -21.54 8.12 18.02
CA ALA A 379 -21.74 8.89 19.27
C ALA A 379 -20.45 9.49 19.88
N SER A 380 -19.35 9.55 19.15
CA SER A 380 -18.07 10.07 19.65
C SER A 380 -18.18 11.53 20.10
N ARG A 381 -18.78 12.39 19.29
CA ARG A 381 -18.90 13.83 19.56
C ARG A 381 -19.78 14.14 20.76
N GLU A 382 -20.92 13.45 20.83
CA GLU A 382 -21.84 13.58 21.95
C GLU A 382 -21.18 13.10 23.24
N THR A 383 -20.38 12.03 23.17
CA THR A 383 -19.62 11.52 24.30
C THR A 383 -18.51 12.49 24.71
N GLU A 384 -17.79 13.07 23.75
CA GLU A 384 -16.75 14.08 24.00
C GLU A 384 -17.37 15.33 24.64
N ALA A 385 -18.47 15.85 24.10
CA ALA A 385 -19.18 16.99 24.66
C ALA A 385 -19.67 16.70 26.08
N PHE A 386 -20.26 15.54 26.32
CA PHE A 386 -20.68 15.08 27.64
C PHE A 386 -19.50 15.02 28.63
N VAL A 387 -18.41 14.37 28.28
CA VAL A 387 -17.24 14.23 29.14
C VAL A 387 -16.62 15.61 29.46
N LYS A 388 -16.51 16.50 28.48
CA LYS A 388 -16.03 17.88 28.66
C LYS A 388 -16.94 18.73 29.57
N SER A 389 -18.23 18.42 29.68
CA SER A 389 -19.16 19.10 30.57
C SER A 389 -18.97 18.71 32.06
N ILE A 390 -18.24 17.64 32.33
CA ILE A 390 -18.05 17.14 33.69
C ILE A 390 -16.94 17.91 34.41
N ALA A 391 -17.22 18.48 35.57
CA ALA A 391 -16.21 19.04 36.47
C ALA A 391 -15.49 17.91 37.20
N PHE A 392 -14.33 17.49 36.72
CA PHE A 392 -13.48 16.50 37.40
C PHE A 392 -12.72 17.12 38.57
N PRO A 393 -12.31 16.30 39.56
CA PRO A 393 -11.54 16.77 40.74
C PRO A 393 -10.17 17.37 40.35
N GLN A 394 -9.62 16.98 39.23
CA GLN A 394 -8.31 17.38 38.73
C GLN A 394 -8.41 17.69 37.22
N PRO A 395 -7.52 18.52 36.66
CA PRO A 395 -7.42 18.71 35.22
C PRO A 395 -7.14 17.37 34.51
N ILE A 396 -7.95 17.02 33.53
CA ILE A 396 -7.81 15.80 32.73
C ILE A 396 -7.82 16.18 31.26
N GLU A 397 -6.83 15.68 30.53
CA GLU A 397 -6.80 15.82 29.08
C GLU A 397 -7.70 14.77 28.43
N ILE A 398 -8.48 15.20 27.44
CA ILE A 398 -9.43 14.37 26.70
C ILE A 398 -8.95 14.23 25.27
N PHE A 399 -8.82 12.99 24.80
CA PHE A 399 -8.32 12.65 23.49
C PHE A 399 -9.37 11.85 22.71
N VAL A 400 -9.56 12.19 21.44
CA VAL A 400 -10.34 11.36 20.51
C VAL A 400 -9.34 10.46 19.73
N VAL A 401 -9.59 9.17 19.75
CA VAL A 401 -8.68 8.15 19.23
C VAL A 401 -9.36 7.33 18.13
N SER A 402 -8.66 7.03 17.06
CA SER A 402 -9.18 6.18 15.98
C SER A 402 -9.53 4.77 16.50
N GLU A 403 -10.77 4.33 16.27
CA GLU A 403 -11.21 2.96 16.59
C GLU A 403 -11.09 1.99 15.40
N ALA A 404 -10.50 2.44 14.26
CA ALA A 404 -10.34 1.60 13.07
C ALA A 404 -9.71 0.24 13.42
N GLY A 405 -10.39 -0.86 13.09
CA GLY A 405 -9.96 -2.22 13.40
C GLY A 405 -10.10 -2.65 14.88
N ALA A 406 -10.65 -1.82 15.80
CA ALA A 406 -10.84 -2.22 17.21
C ALA A 406 -11.80 -3.40 17.35
N SER A 407 -12.84 -3.46 16.52
CA SER A 407 -13.77 -4.59 16.45
C SER A 407 -13.11 -5.88 15.96
N VAL A 408 -12.15 -5.77 15.03
CA VAL A 408 -11.37 -6.92 14.56
C VAL A 408 -10.45 -7.45 15.66
N TYR A 409 -9.76 -6.53 16.36
CA TYR A 409 -8.96 -6.91 17.53
C TYR A 409 -9.80 -7.61 18.58
N SER A 410 -10.92 -7.03 19.00
CA SER A 410 -11.75 -7.54 20.09
C SER A 410 -12.27 -8.97 19.85
N ALA A 411 -12.52 -9.34 18.58
CA ALA A 411 -12.92 -10.67 18.16
C ALA A 411 -11.74 -11.62 17.89
N SER A 412 -10.49 -11.13 17.89
CA SER A 412 -9.30 -11.90 17.54
C SER A 412 -8.92 -12.96 18.59
N LYS A 413 -8.08 -13.92 18.18
CA LYS A 413 -7.48 -14.89 19.09
C LYS A 413 -6.61 -14.20 20.15
N ILE A 414 -5.84 -13.18 19.73
CA ILE A 414 -4.94 -12.41 20.62
C ILE A 414 -5.75 -11.76 21.75
N ALA A 415 -6.85 -11.09 21.42
CA ALA A 415 -7.68 -10.43 22.43
C ALA A 415 -8.34 -11.44 23.39
N ARG A 416 -8.70 -12.63 22.92
CA ARG A 416 -9.21 -13.71 23.80
C ARG A 416 -8.15 -14.28 24.72
N GLU A 417 -6.89 -14.33 24.29
CA GLU A 417 -5.77 -14.77 25.12
C GLU A 417 -5.37 -13.70 26.15
N GLU A 418 -5.39 -12.41 25.76
CA GLU A 418 -5.10 -11.30 26.68
C GLU A 418 -6.21 -11.09 27.73
N PHE A 419 -7.47 -11.28 27.34
CA PHE A 419 -8.64 -11.04 28.19
C PHE A 419 -9.65 -12.21 28.08
N PRO A 420 -9.34 -13.39 28.64
CA PRO A 420 -10.18 -14.58 28.48
C PRO A 420 -11.56 -14.43 29.14
N ASN A 421 -11.67 -13.64 30.19
CA ASN A 421 -12.89 -13.46 30.99
C ASN A 421 -13.73 -12.24 30.60
N GLU A 422 -13.23 -11.41 29.67
CA GLU A 422 -13.90 -10.18 29.24
C GLU A 422 -14.68 -10.40 27.95
N ASP A 423 -15.76 -9.66 27.78
CA ASP A 423 -16.54 -9.70 26.54
C ASP A 423 -15.88 -8.88 25.41
N VAL A 424 -16.41 -9.04 24.20
CA VAL A 424 -15.90 -8.36 23.00
C VAL A 424 -15.93 -6.83 23.14
N THR A 425 -16.92 -6.26 23.83
CA THR A 425 -17.08 -4.81 23.94
C THR A 425 -16.06 -4.21 24.91
N VAL A 426 -15.75 -4.90 26.01
CA VAL A 426 -14.71 -4.50 26.96
C VAL A 426 -13.33 -4.56 26.28
N ARG A 427 -13.04 -5.63 25.53
CA ARG A 427 -11.80 -5.75 24.76
C ARG A 427 -11.64 -4.61 23.76
N GLY A 428 -12.74 -4.18 23.10
CA GLY A 428 -12.77 -3.02 22.20
C GLY A 428 -12.37 -1.73 22.92
N ALA A 429 -12.99 -1.45 24.06
CA ALA A 429 -12.69 -0.27 24.86
C ALA A 429 -11.25 -0.26 25.39
N VAL A 430 -10.70 -1.43 25.81
CA VAL A 430 -9.28 -1.58 26.19
C VAL A 430 -8.36 -1.21 25.02
N SER A 431 -8.66 -1.68 23.80
CA SER A 431 -7.88 -1.35 22.61
C SER A 431 -7.87 0.16 22.34
N ILE A 432 -9.01 0.86 22.51
CA ILE A 432 -9.10 2.32 22.37
C ILE A 432 -8.16 3.02 23.39
N GLY A 433 -8.14 2.58 24.63
CA GLY A 433 -7.23 3.13 25.64
C GLY A 433 -5.76 2.88 25.32
N ARG A 434 -5.42 1.66 24.94
CA ARG A 434 -4.04 1.26 24.59
C ARG A 434 -3.49 2.00 23.37
N ARG A 435 -4.36 2.35 22.40
CA ARG A 435 -3.95 3.18 21.25
C ARG A 435 -3.56 4.59 21.63
N LEU A 436 -4.10 5.14 22.73
CA LEU A 436 -3.64 6.41 23.26
C LEU A 436 -2.29 6.25 23.96
N SER A 437 -2.08 5.15 24.70
CA SER A 437 -0.80 4.86 25.34
C SER A 437 0.32 4.68 24.31
N ASP A 438 0.15 3.76 23.36
CA ASP A 438 1.06 3.53 22.23
C ASP A 438 0.32 2.94 21.03
N PRO A 439 0.04 3.76 19.99
CA PRO A 439 -0.66 3.33 18.78
C PRO A 439 0.04 2.17 18.08
N LEU A 440 1.38 2.22 17.96
CA LEU A 440 2.16 1.20 17.29
C LEU A 440 2.04 -0.15 18.00
N ALA A 441 2.24 -0.18 19.30
CA ALA A 441 2.20 -1.41 20.10
C ALA A 441 0.84 -2.11 20.04
N GLU A 442 -0.25 -1.35 19.90
CA GLU A 442 -1.60 -1.91 19.84
C GLU A 442 -2.00 -2.31 18.41
N LEU A 443 -1.76 -1.43 17.42
CA LEU A 443 -2.20 -1.66 16.03
C LEU A 443 -1.49 -2.85 15.36
N VAL A 444 -0.27 -3.18 15.73
CA VAL A 444 0.45 -4.37 15.21
C VAL A 444 -0.18 -5.71 15.58
N LYS A 445 -1.13 -5.72 16.53
CA LYS A 445 -1.89 -6.93 16.92
C LYS A 445 -2.97 -7.33 15.91
N ILE A 446 -3.30 -6.46 14.98
CA ILE A 446 -4.32 -6.65 13.95
C ILE A 446 -3.66 -6.84 12.59
N ASP A 447 -4.28 -7.64 11.72
CA ASP A 447 -3.87 -7.68 10.31
C ASP A 447 -3.95 -6.26 9.73
N PRO A 448 -2.87 -5.71 9.17
CA PRO A 448 -2.84 -4.35 8.62
C PRO A 448 -3.95 -4.09 7.59
N LYS A 449 -4.38 -5.11 6.85
CA LYS A 449 -5.53 -5.03 5.92
C LYS A 449 -6.87 -4.80 6.61
N SER A 450 -6.97 -5.07 7.90
CA SER A 450 -8.17 -4.82 8.69
C SER A 450 -8.23 -3.42 9.27
N ILE A 451 -7.16 -2.65 9.14
CA ILE A 451 -7.13 -1.22 9.48
C ILE A 451 -7.66 -0.46 8.27
N GLY A 452 -8.71 0.35 8.45
CA GLY A 452 -9.29 1.17 7.37
C GLY A 452 -8.36 2.33 7.02
N VAL A 453 -7.59 2.18 5.95
CA VAL A 453 -6.59 3.18 5.50
C VAL A 453 -6.94 3.83 4.17
N GLY A 454 -8.07 3.44 3.54
CA GLY A 454 -8.52 4.09 2.30
C GLY A 454 -9.79 3.50 1.69
N GLN A 455 -10.46 4.33 0.88
CA GLN A 455 -11.79 4.03 0.33
C GLN A 455 -11.84 2.83 -0.62
N TYR A 456 -10.75 2.60 -1.40
CA TYR A 456 -10.67 1.53 -2.41
C TYR A 456 -9.80 0.36 -1.96
N GLN A 457 -9.56 0.20 -0.67
CA GLN A 457 -8.68 -0.82 -0.12
C GLN A 457 -9.04 -2.26 -0.54
N HIS A 458 -10.34 -2.54 -0.72
CA HIS A 458 -10.84 -3.86 -1.12
C HIS A 458 -10.87 -4.08 -2.65
N ASP A 459 -10.58 -3.06 -3.46
CA ASP A 459 -10.65 -3.12 -4.93
C ASP A 459 -9.29 -3.29 -5.60
N VAL A 460 -8.22 -2.94 -4.89
CA VAL A 460 -6.85 -3.13 -5.37
C VAL A 460 -6.39 -4.58 -5.26
N ASN A 461 -5.27 -4.90 -5.88
CA ASN A 461 -4.64 -6.22 -5.77
C ASN A 461 -4.32 -6.54 -4.30
N GLN A 462 -5.01 -7.55 -3.75
CA GLN A 462 -4.95 -7.91 -2.32
C GLN A 462 -3.62 -8.52 -1.89
N THR A 463 -2.88 -9.13 -2.80
CA THR A 463 -1.54 -9.68 -2.53
C THR A 463 -0.53 -8.55 -2.40
N LEU A 464 -0.47 -7.66 -3.39
CA LEU A 464 0.40 -6.48 -3.35
C LEU A 464 0.07 -5.56 -2.16
N LEU A 465 -1.22 -5.38 -1.86
CA LEU A 465 -1.65 -4.62 -0.69
C LEU A 465 -1.09 -5.21 0.60
N LYS A 466 -1.23 -6.52 0.78
CA LYS A 466 -0.73 -7.20 2.00
C LYS A 466 0.77 -7.04 2.14
N GLU A 467 1.53 -7.30 1.10
CA GLU A 467 2.99 -7.20 1.10
C GLU A 467 3.47 -5.78 1.46
N GLU A 468 2.85 -4.76 0.87
CA GLU A 468 3.22 -3.37 1.11
C GLU A 468 2.84 -2.91 2.52
N LEU A 469 1.66 -3.30 3.04
CA LEU A 469 1.24 -2.95 4.39
C LEU A 469 2.10 -3.67 5.45
N ASP A 470 2.44 -4.94 5.27
CA ASP A 470 3.33 -5.68 6.17
C ASP A 470 4.74 -5.05 6.19
N THR A 471 5.26 -4.65 5.02
CA THR A 471 6.53 -3.92 4.90
C THR A 471 6.46 -2.58 5.63
N THR A 472 5.35 -1.87 5.53
CA THR A 472 5.13 -0.60 6.21
C THR A 472 5.14 -0.76 7.74
N VAL A 473 4.46 -1.78 8.26
CA VAL A 473 4.50 -2.08 9.70
C VAL A 473 5.92 -2.38 10.16
N MET A 474 6.64 -3.25 9.44
CA MET A 474 8.03 -3.60 9.74
C MET A 474 8.93 -2.35 9.77
N ARG A 475 8.80 -1.46 8.78
CA ARG A 475 9.54 -0.19 8.70
C ARG A 475 9.24 0.72 9.90
N CYS A 476 7.97 0.88 10.28
CA CYS A 476 7.57 1.68 11.42
C CYS A 476 8.12 1.13 12.75
N VAL A 477 8.02 -0.18 12.97
CA VAL A 477 8.51 -0.86 14.18
C VAL A 477 10.03 -0.68 14.33
N ASN A 478 10.79 -0.92 13.26
CA ASN A 478 12.24 -0.78 13.29
C ASN A 478 12.70 0.68 13.37
N LYS A 479 11.91 1.63 12.83
CA LYS A 479 12.18 3.06 12.99
C LYS A 479 12.07 3.53 14.43
N VAL A 480 11.03 3.11 15.13
CA VAL A 480 10.81 3.47 16.56
C VAL A 480 11.76 2.70 17.48
N GLY A 481 12.01 1.43 17.19
CA GLY A 481 12.68 0.50 18.08
C GLY A 481 11.74 -0.06 19.14
N VAL A 482 12.10 -1.19 19.74
CA VAL A 482 11.20 -1.99 20.56
C VAL A 482 11.83 -2.28 21.91
N ASN A 483 11.10 -2.02 23.00
CA ASN A 483 11.54 -2.43 24.33
C ASN A 483 11.42 -3.95 24.49
N LEU A 484 12.56 -4.62 24.64
CA LEU A 484 12.65 -6.09 24.72
C LEU A 484 11.87 -6.67 25.91
N ASN A 485 11.78 -5.94 27.00
CA ASN A 485 11.17 -6.42 28.24
C ASN A 485 9.65 -6.23 28.32
N THR A 486 9.08 -5.30 27.53
CA THR A 486 7.65 -4.99 27.56
C THR A 486 6.90 -5.36 26.28
N ALA A 487 7.62 -5.54 25.17
CA ALA A 487 7.00 -5.78 23.87
C ALA A 487 6.17 -7.06 23.83
N SER A 488 5.02 -7.00 23.15
CA SER A 488 4.19 -8.15 22.83
C SER A 488 4.86 -9.06 21.78
N LYS A 489 4.40 -10.30 21.66
CA LYS A 489 4.80 -11.21 20.59
C LYS A 489 4.59 -10.58 19.22
N SER A 490 3.41 -9.95 19.02
CA SER A 490 3.06 -9.30 17.75
C SER A 490 4.01 -8.16 17.39
N LEU A 491 4.41 -7.34 18.36
CA LEU A 491 5.36 -6.26 18.11
C LEU A 491 6.75 -6.80 17.79
N LEU A 492 7.22 -7.81 18.53
CA LEU A 492 8.52 -8.45 18.31
C LEU A 492 8.62 -9.11 16.92
N SER A 493 7.53 -9.69 16.39
CA SER A 493 7.56 -10.40 15.10
C SER A 493 7.86 -9.48 13.90
N TYR A 494 7.67 -8.17 14.04
CA TYR A 494 8.02 -7.17 13.03
C TYR A 494 9.44 -6.59 13.20
N VAL A 495 10.16 -6.99 14.22
CA VAL A 495 11.57 -6.58 14.38
C VAL A 495 12.43 -7.30 13.33
N SER A 496 13.35 -6.56 12.72
CA SER A 496 14.31 -7.05 11.75
C SER A 496 14.93 -8.40 12.17
N GLY A 497 14.81 -9.42 11.34
CA GLY A 497 15.33 -10.77 11.62
C GLY A 497 14.51 -11.63 12.60
N ILE A 498 13.45 -11.08 13.22
CA ILE A 498 12.59 -11.81 14.16
C ILE A 498 11.26 -12.12 13.48
N GLY A 499 10.96 -13.38 13.26
CA GLY A 499 9.63 -13.84 12.82
C GLY A 499 8.79 -14.34 14.00
N ASP A 500 7.54 -14.72 13.75
CA ASP A 500 6.54 -15.12 14.76
C ASP A 500 7.06 -16.15 15.77
N LYS A 501 7.75 -17.19 15.29
CA LYS A 501 8.25 -18.26 16.15
C LYS A 501 9.40 -17.78 17.05
N MET A 502 10.24 -16.90 16.55
CA MET A 502 11.32 -16.32 17.35
C MET A 502 10.76 -15.33 18.38
N ALA A 503 9.78 -14.51 18.02
CA ALA A 503 9.08 -13.63 18.93
C ALA A 503 8.44 -14.42 20.10
N GLU A 504 7.81 -15.56 19.80
CA GLU A 504 7.26 -16.48 20.81
C GLU A 504 8.36 -17.00 21.76
N ASN A 505 9.50 -17.44 21.22
CA ASN A 505 10.63 -17.92 22.02
C ASN A 505 11.20 -16.84 22.94
N ILE A 506 11.30 -15.59 22.47
CA ILE A 506 11.77 -14.46 23.28
C ILE A 506 10.80 -14.20 24.44
N VAL A 507 9.49 -14.15 24.16
CA VAL A 507 8.48 -13.96 25.21
C VAL A 507 8.49 -15.09 26.22
N ALA A 508 8.56 -16.35 25.77
CA ALA A 508 8.63 -17.53 26.64
C ALA A 508 9.90 -17.50 27.50
N TYR A 509 11.05 -17.17 26.92
CA TYR A 509 12.30 -17.05 27.65
C TYR A 509 12.22 -15.97 28.76
N ARG A 510 11.67 -14.79 28.41
CA ARG A 510 11.45 -13.68 29.34
C ARG A 510 10.55 -14.08 30.53
N SER A 511 9.46 -14.79 30.25
CA SER A 511 8.51 -15.27 31.24
C SER A 511 9.14 -16.29 32.20
N ALA A 512 10.05 -17.12 31.72
CA ALA A 512 10.70 -18.17 32.51
C ALA A 512 11.92 -17.68 33.29
N ASN A 513 12.68 -16.71 32.74
CA ASN A 513 13.98 -16.30 33.29
C ASN A 513 14.02 -14.86 33.84
N GLY A 514 12.90 -14.13 33.72
CA GLY A 514 12.83 -12.70 34.08
C GLY A 514 13.28 -11.77 32.98
N ALA A 515 13.35 -10.48 33.27
CA ALA A 515 13.70 -9.44 32.31
C ALA A 515 15.16 -9.58 31.83
N PHE A 516 15.38 -9.17 30.58
CA PHE A 516 16.74 -9.09 30.03
C PHE A 516 17.46 -7.86 30.60
N ASN A 517 18.65 -8.05 31.19
CA ASN A 517 19.47 -6.97 31.70
C ASN A 517 20.48 -6.45 30.66
N LYS A 518 20.76 -7.22 29.61
CA LYS A 518 21.66 -6.85 28.54
C LYS A 518 21.29 -7.55 27.22
N ARG A 519 21.60 -6.90 26.10
CA ARG A 519 21.33 -7.41 24.75
C ARG A 519 21.98 -8.77 24.47
N GLU A 520 23.19 -9.02 25.01
CA GLU A 520 23.87 -10.32 24.83
C GLU A 520 23.07 -11.50 25.38
N ALA A 521 22.22 -11.29 26.37
CA ALA A 521 21.38 -12.34 26.92
C ALA A 521 20.37 -12.92 25.90
N LEU A 522 20.09 -12.20 24.82
CA LEU A 522 19.30 -12.73 23.70
C LEU A 522 19.90 -13.99 23.07
N LYS A 523 21.22 -14.14 23.07
CA LYS A 523 21.89 -15.36 22.55
C LYS A 523 21.53 -16.62 23.33
N LYS A 524 20.96 -16.51 24.53
CA LYS A 524 20.46 -17.62 25.34
C LYS A 524 19.05 -18.06 24.96
N VAL A 525 18.34 -17.28 24.13
CA VAL A 525 17.01 -17.63 23.64
C VAL A 525 17.11 -18.82 22.69
N PRO A 526 16.30 -19.88 22.88
CA PRO A 526 16.35 -21.05 22.02
C PRO A 526 16.16 -20.71 20.54
N ARG A 527 17.01 -21.23 19.66
CA ARG A 527 17.03 -21.04 18.20
C ARG A 527 17.39 -19.62 17.73
N LEU A 528 17.78 -18.71 18.59
CA LEU A 528 18.29 -17.40 18.22
C LEU A 528 19.79 -17.52 17.90
N GLY A 529 20.11 -17.73 16.61
CA GLY A 529 21.49 -17.81 16.11
C GLY A 529 22.14 -16.43 15.96
N ASP A 530 23.47 -16.42 15.76
CA ASP A 530 24.24 -15.18 15.64
C ASP A 530 23.75 -14.26 14.51
N LYS A 531 23.31 -14.81 13.38
CA LYS A 531 22.77 -14.03 12.26
C LYS A 531 21.49 -13.28 12.64
N VAL A 532 20.56 -13.94 13.33
CA VAL A 532 19.32 -13.30 13.81
C VAL A 532 19.65 -12.26 14.88
N TYR A 533 20.55 -12.58 15.79
CA TYR A 533 21.04 -11.66 16.82
C TYR A 533 21.58 -10.37 16.18
N GLN A 534 22.50 -10.50 15.23
CA GLN A 534 23.11 -9.36 14.55
C GLN A 534 22.09 -8.46 13.88
N GLN A 535 21.07 -9.01 13.23
CA GLN A 535 20.07 -8.22 12.54
C GLN A 535 19.03 -7.57 13.43
N ALA A 536 18.74 -8.16 14.59
CA ALA A 536 17.67 -7.73 15.47
C ALA A 536 18.14 -6.83 16.62
N VAL A 537 19.34 -7.08 17.14
CA VAL A 537 19.80 -6.60 18.46
C VAL A 537 19.73 -5.09 18.63
N ALA A 538 20.04 -4.32 17.60
CA ALA A 538 20.08 -2.87 17.71
C ALA A 538 18.69 -2.20 17.56
N PHE A 539 17.70 -2.95 17.10
CA PHE A 539 16.29 -2.52 17.12
C PHE A 539 15.58 -2.85 18.44
N LEU A 540 16.20 -3.69 19.27
CA LEU A 540 15.70 -4.07 20.60
C LEU A 540 16.40 -3.22 21.65
N ARG A 541 15.64 -2.57 22.52
CA ARG A 541 16.13 -1.67 23.57
C ARG A 541 15.86 -2.25 24.96
N ILE A 542 16.75 -1.94 25.89
CA ILE A 542 16.61 -2.29 27.32
C ILE A 542 16.76 -0.99 28.11
N LYS A 543 15.66 -0.47 28.66
CA LYS A 543 15.65 0.83 29.35
C LYS A 543 16.46 0.82 30.64
N GLU A 544 16.38 -0.27 31.42
CA GLU A 544 17.01 -0.43 32.74
C GLU A 544 18.00 -1.60 32.70
N GLY A 545 18.94 -1.57 31.75
CA GLY A 545 19.95 -2.62 31.61
C GLY A 545 21.29 -2.25 32.22
N ASP A 546 22.17 -3.26 32.34
CA ASP A 546 23.53 -3.10 32.88
C ASP A 546 24.41 -2.22 31.97
N ASN A 547 24.13 -2.16 30.67
CA ASN A 547 24.87 -1.34 29.71
C ASN A 547 23.96 -0.22 29.18
N PRO A 548 24.23 1.05 29.42
CA PRO A 548 23.42 2.15 28.98
C PRO A 548 23.30 2.25 27.41
N LEU A 549 24.26 1.71 26.66
CA LEU A 549 24.19 1.63 25.22
C LEU A 549 23.07 0.68 24.74
N ASP A 550 22.62 -0.25 25.57
CA ASP A 550 21.52 -1.14 25.24
C ASP A 550 20.16 -0.42 25.16
N ASN A 551 20.05 0.80 25.69
CA ASN A 551 18.89 1.67 25.50
C ASN A 551 19.05 2.64 24.32
N SER A 552 19.90 2.33 23.36
CA SER A 552 20.15 3.17 22.18
C SER A 552 19.96 2.40 20.88
N ALA A 553 19.97 3.09 19.74
CA ALA A 553 19.99 2.45 18.41
C ALA A 553 21.41 2.11 17.94
N VAL A 554 22.43 2.27 18.80
CA VAL A 554 23.81 1.87 18.49
C VAL A 554 23.89 0.35 18.41
N HIS A 555 24.45 -0.18 17.32
CA HIS A 555 24.67 -1.61 17.18
C HIS A 555 25.84 -2.08 18.06
N PRO A 556 25.78 -3.28 18.70
CA PRO A 556 26.86 -3.78 19.53
C PRO A 556 28.24 -3.86 18.86
N GLU A 557 28.31 -3.99 17.53
CA GLU A 557 29.56 -3.90 16.77
C GLU A 557 30.29 -2.57 16.98
N ALA A 558 29.57 -1.49 17.22
CA ALA A 558 30.14 -0.17 17.45
C ALA A 558 30.45 0.12 18.94
N TYR A 559 30.09 -0.75 19.90
CA TYR A 559 30.34 -0.52 21.32
C TYR A 559 31.84 -0.34 21.62
N PRO A 560 32.76 -1.16 21.08
CA PRO A 560 34.21 -0.94 21.29
C PRO A 560 34.68 0.44 20.79
N ILE A 561 34.07 0.93 19.72
CA ILE A 561 34.40 2.26 19.16
C ILE A 561 33.89 3.34 20.11
N VAL A 562 32.66 3.25 20.63
CA VAL A 562 32.12 4.23 21.59
C VAL A 562 32.93 4.23 22.88
N HIS A 563 33.32 3.05 23.39
CA HIS A 563 34.21 2.97 24.57
C HIS A 563 35.58 3.60 24.33
N LYS A 564 36.15 3.46 23.12
CA LYS A 564 37.37 4.12 22.74
C LYS A 564 37.21 5.62 22.66
N MET A 565 36.12 6.14 22.08
CA MET A 565 35.78 7.56 22.04
C MET A 565 35.70 8.15 23.46
N ALA A 566 35.01 7.47 24.38
CA ALA A 566 34.91 7.90 25.76
C ALA A 566 36.26 7.95 26.46
N LYS A 567 37.07 6.89 26.27
CA LYS A 567 38.41 6.78 26.84
C LYS A 567 39.34 7.90 26.33
N ASP A 568 39.33 8.19 25.04
CA ASP A 568 40.15 9.23 24.40
C ASP A 568 39.79 10.65 24.94
N LEU A 569 38.55 10.84 25.36
CA LEU A 569 38.06 12.07 26.03
C LEU A 569 38.25 12.04 27.54
N GLY A 570 38.80 10.97 28.13
CA GLY A 570 38.98 10.82 29.60
C GLY A 570 37.65 10.69 30.37
N LEU A 571 36.59 10.24 29.71
CA LEU A 571 35.25 10.12 30.28
C LEU A 571 34.83 8.63 30.40
N PRO A 572 34.06 8.23 31.41
CA PRO A 572 33.33 6.96 31.36
C PRO A 572 32.21 7.03 30.33
N THR A 573 31.87 5.90 29.72
CA THR A 573 30.86 5.82 28.64
C THR A 573 29.50 6.41 29.02
N GLU A 574 29.09 6.20 30.28
CA GLU A 574 27.83 6.71 30.83
C GLU A 574 27.79 8.26 30.84
N LYS A 575 28.94 8.91 31.02
CA LYS A 575 29.06 10.39 31.01
C LYS A 575 29.25 10.97 29.62
N LEU A 576 29.60 10.16 28.61
CA LEU A 576 29.63 10.56 27.21
C LEU A 576 28.20 10.64 26.67
N ILE A 577 27.35 9.71 27.06
CA ILE A 577 25.95 9.65 26.64
C ILE A 577 25.20 10.90 27.12
N GLY A 578 24.54 11.62 26.19
CA GLY A 578 23.84 12.89 26.45
C GLY A 578 24.73 14.13 26.54
N ASN A 579 26.04 13.96 26.54
CA ASN A 579 27.01 15.07 26.65
C ASN A 579 27.32 15.68 25.26
N LYS A 580 26.45 16.58 24.78
CA LYS A 580 26.60 17.23 23.49
C LYS A 580 27.92 17.93 23.30
N GLN A 581 28.48 18.57 24.36
CA GLN A 581 29.74 19.31 24.25
C GLN A 581 30.91 18.35 24.01
N ALA A 582 31.00 17.26 24.75
CA ALA A 582 32.03 16.25 24.55
C ALA A 582 31.88 15.54 23.18
N ILE A 583 30.66 15.20 22.81
CA ILE A 583 30.37 14.55 21.51
C ILE A 583 30.78 15.43 20.32
N ALA A 584 30.56 16.74 20.40
CA ALA A 584 30.94 17.70 19.34
C ALA A 584 32.47 17.81 19.12
N THR A 585 33.29 17.39 20.09
CA THR A 585 34.76 17.40 19.95
C THR A 585 35.33 16.14 19.31
N ILE A 586 34.50 15.14 19.04
CA ILE A 586 34.94 13.85 18.49
C ILE A 586 35.30 14.00 17.01
N ASP A 587 36.55 13.70 16.68
CA ASP A 587 37.00 13.57 15.29
C ASP A 587 36.70 12.14 14.78
N ILE A 588 35.61 12.02 13.99
CA ILE A 588 35.11 10.74 13.47
C ILE A 588 36.16 9.97 12.68
N GLN A 589 37.07 10.67 11.97
CA GLN A 589 38.06 10.04 11.09
C GLN A 589 39.00 9.07 11.84
N LYS A 590 39.19 9.28 13.13
CA LYS A 590 40.05 8.42 13.98
C LYS A 590 39.42 7.07 14.34
N TYR A 591 38.14 6.89 14.06
CA TYR A 591 37.34 5.74 14.52
C TYR A 591 36.76 4.91 13.37
N ILE A 592 37.12 5.23 12.13
CA ILE A 592 36.70 4.47 10.95
C ILE A 592 37.37 3.09 10.98
N THR A 593 36.60 2.05 10.70
CA THR A 593 37.05 0.67 10.52
C THR A 593 36.50 0.13 9.21
N ASP A 594 36.94 -1.07 8.79
CA ASP A 594 36.42 -1.74 7.60
C ASP A 594 34.92 -2.02 7.66
N GLU A 595 34.37 -2.20 8.88
CA GLU A 595 32.95 -2.51 9.11
C GLU A 595 32.11 -1.26 9.42
N VAL A 596 32.71 -0.22 10.01
CA VAL A 596 32.02 0.96 10.52
C VAL A 596 32.59 2.20 9.84
N GLY A 597 31.87 2.73 8.87
CA GLY A 597 32.27 3.90 8.09
C GLY A 597 31.76 5.22 8.65
N VAL A 598 32.05 6.28 7.92
CA VAL A 598 31.73 7.68 8.32
C VAL A 598 30.23 7.92 8.49
N LEU A 599 29.41 7.37 7.59
CA LEU A 599 27.96 7.60 7.60
C LEU A 599 27.34 7.00 8.85
N TYR A 600 27.68 5.77 9.16
CA TYR A 600 27.18 5.12 10.35
C TYR A 600 27.71 5.75 11.65
N LEU A 601 28.98 6.18 11.70
CA LEU A 601 29.54 6.88 12.87
C LEU A 601 28.83 8.21 13.14
N LYS A 602 28.41 8.95 12.13
CA LYS A 602 27.56 10.15 12.31
C LYS A 602 26.24 9.81 12.97
N ASP A 603 25.61 8.70 12.59
CA ASP A 603 24.37 8.25 13.23
C ASP A 603 24.63 7.81 14.69
N VAL A 604 25.74 7.13 14.98
CA VAL A 604 26.15 6.80 16.36
C VAL A 604 26.28 8.06 17.21
N LEU A 605 26.97 9.12 16.74
CA LEU A 605 27.09 10.36 17.50
C LEU A 605 25.75 11.04 17.77
N LYS A 606 24.86 11.08 16.78
CA LYS A 606 23.49 11.61 16.96
C LYS A 606 22.71 10.81 18.00
N GLU A 607 22.85 9.50 17.97
CA GLU A 607 22.17 8.61 18.95
C GLU A 607 22.74 8.80 20.35
N LEU A 608 24.05 9.02 20.49
CA LEU A 608 24.69 9.31 21.79
C LEU A 608 24.26 10.65 22.36
N GLU A 609 23.92 11.65 21.54
CA GLU A 609 23.40 12.93 22.02
C GLU A 609 22.02 12.79 22.70
N LYS A 610 21.19 11.89 22.21
CA LYS A 610 19.82 11.66 22.67
C LYS A 610 19.49 10.17 22.58
N PRO A 611 20.02 9.32 23.45
CA PRO A 611 19.86 7.89 23.36
C PRO A 611 18.40 7.48 23.57
N GLY A 612 17.95 6.52 22.78
CA GLY A 612 16.63 5.95 22.90
C GLY A 612 15.47 6.93 22.65
N LEU A 613 15.75 8.08 22.03
CA LEU A 613 14.70 9.04 21.70
C LEU A 613 13.66 8.39 20.77
N ASP A 614 12.40 8.42 21.22
CA ASP A 614 11.29 8.06 20.35
C ASP A 614 11.16 9.12 19.25
N PRO A 615 11.19 8.77 17.95
CA PRO A 615 11.09 9.75 16.87
C PRO A 615 9.67 10.36 16.77
N ARG A 616 8.68 9.79 17.46
CA ARG A 616 7.31 10.29 17.50
C ARG A 616 7.22 11.48 18.47
N GLN A 617 6.38 12.45 18.14
CA GLN A 617 6.09 13.58 19.02
C GLN A 617 5.21 13.13 20.19
N ALA A 618 5.17 13.88 21.29
CA ALA A 618 4.21 13.63 22.36
C ALA A 618 2.78 13.98 21.93
N ALA A 619 1.80 13.22 22.40
CA ALA A 619 0.39 13.48 22.14
C ALA A 619 -0.02 14.82 22.75
N LYS A 620 -0.86 15.59 22.02
CA LYS A 620 -1.45 16.85 22.47
C LYS A 620 -2.97 16.78 22.30
N ALA A 621 -3.70 17.23 23.30
CA ALA A 621 -5.14 17.36 23.21
C ALA A 621 -5.52 18.42 22.19
N PHE A 622 -6.61 18.17 21.42
CA PHE A 622 -7.13 19.03 20.37
C PHE A 622 -8.57 19.43 20.70
N ALA A 623 -8.97 20.65 20.33
CA ALA A 623 -10.34 21.10 20.47
C ALA A 623 -10.84 21.74 19.18
N PHE A 624 -12.03 21.32 18.74
CA PHE A 624 -12.78 21.98 17.67
C PHE A 624 -13.33 23.34 18.13
N ASP A 625 -13.76 24.17 17.17
CA ASP A 625 -14.41 25.42 17.49
C ASP A 625 -15.74 25.15 18.21
N PRO A 626 -15.96 25.68 19.44
CA PRO A 626 -17.17 25.41 20.22
C PRO A 626 -18.43 26.03 19.62
N ASN A 627 -18.29 26.97 18.69
CA ASN A 627 -19.41 27.68 18.04
C ASN A 627 -19.94 26.94 16.81
N VAL A 628 -19.21 25.95 16.28
CA VAL A 628 -19.58 25.16 15.10
C VAL A 628 -20.06 23.79 15.56
N LYS A 629 -21.36 23.58 15.63
CA LYS A 629 -22.02 22.35 16.11
C LYS A 629 -22.81 21.63 15.02
N THR A 630 -23.34 22.38 14.09
CA THR A 630 -24.20 21.91 13.00
C THR A 630 -23.70 22.44 11.66
N PHE A 631 -24.12 21.81 10.56
CA PHE A 631 -23.81 22.26 9.21
C PHE A 631 -24.23 23.72 8.98
N ASP A 632 -25.35 24.12 9.58
CA ASP A 632 -25.92 25.47 9.46
C ASP A 632 -25.10 26.56 10.19
N ASP A 633 -24.20 26.19 11.05
CA ASP A 633 -23.28 27.11 11.73
C ASP A 633 -22.11 27.55 10.85
N VAL A 634 -21.85 26.80 9.77
CA VAL A 634 -20.69 27.05 8.90
C VAL A 634 -20.97 28.17 7.90
N ARG A 635 -20.08 29.13 7.82
CA ARG A 635 -20.16 30.26 6.88
C ARG A 635 -18.87 30.33 6.05
N VAL A 636 -19.03 30.72 4.79
CA VAL A 636 -17.88 31.02 3.91
C VAL A 636 -17.02 32.11 4.54
N GLY A 637 -15.72 31.90 4.55
CA GLY A 637 -14.74 32.79 5.15
C GLY A 637 -14.34 32.48 6.59
N MET A 638 -15.02 31.55 7.29
CA MET A 638 -14.60 31.12 8.63
C MET A 638 -13.27 30.40 8.56
N VAL A 639 -12.42 30.66 9.55
CA VAL A 639 -11.19 29.89 9.79
C VAL A 639 -11.43 29.00 10.99
N LEU A 640 -11.32 27.70 10.80
CA LEU A 640 -11.70 26.67 11.76
C LEU A 640 -10.54 25.73 12.04
N PRO A 641 -10.33 25.32 13.30
CA PRO A 641 -9.42 24.22 13.60
C PRO A 641 -10.03 22.90 13.11
N GLY A 642 -9.21 22.04 12.52
CA GLY A 642 -9.65 20.74 12.00
C GLY A 642 -8.59 19.66 12.13
N ILE A 643 -9.02 18.43 11.93
CA ILE A 643 -8.16 17.25 11.90
C ILE A 643 -8.30 16.57 10.54
N VAL A 644 -7.18 16.30 9.88
CA VAL A 644 -7.16 15.54 8.64
C VAL A 644 -7.58 14.10 8.95
N ASN A 645 -8.73 13.66 8.43
CA ASN A 645 -9.26 12.33 8.69
C ASN A 645 -9.14 11.35 7.52
N ASN A 646 -8.87 11.86 6.32
CA ASN A 646 -8.60 11.02 5.14
C ASN A 646 -7.73 11.78 4.13
N ILE A 647 -6.81 11.06 3.48
CA ILE A 647 -5.95 11.59 2.42
C ILE A 647 -6.19 10.80 1.14
N THR A 648 -6.34 11.54 0.04
CA THR A 648 -6.55 11.00 -1.30
C THR A 648 -5.59 11.66 -2.29
N ALA A 649 -5.48 11.11 -3.51
CA ALA A 649 -4.62 11.69 -4.54
C ALA A 649 -5.07 13.09 -5.01
N PHE A 650 -6.32 13.50 -4.76
CA PHE A 650 -6.89 14.78 -5.18
C PHE A 650 -7.04 15.81 -4.04
N GLY A 651 -6.66 15.45 -2.81
CA GLY A 651 -6.75 16.33 -1.66
C GLY A 651 -6.95 15.56 -0.35
N CYS A 652 -7.30 16.28 0.70
CA CYS A 652 -7.58 15.67 1.99
C CYS A 652 -8.96 16.08 2.52
N PHE A 653 -9.55 15.21 3.33
CA PHE A 653 -10.76 15.51 4.08
C PHE A 653 -10.38 15.93 5.50
N VAL A 654 -10.97 17.03 5.94
CA VAL A 654 -10.72 17.60 7.25
C VAL A 654 -12.01 17.59 8.06
N ASP A 655 -11.95 16.96 9.22
CA ASP A 655 -13.00 17.05 10.23
C ASP A 655 -12.86 18.39 10.94
N ILE A 656 -13.90 19.20 10.87
CA ILE A 656 -14.00 20.53 11.50
C ILE A 656 -14.98 20.55 12.69
N GLY A 657 -15.30 19.37 13.24
CA GLY A 657 -16.25 19.21 14.32
C GLY A 657 -17.68 18.90 13.86
N LEU A 658 -17.92 18.62 12.58
CA LEU A 658 -19.22 18.27 12.01
C LEU A 658 -19.31 16.79 11.62
N LYS A 659 -20.53 16.32 11.37
CA LYS A 659 -20.77 14.97 10.85
C LYS A 659 -20.13 14.77 9.47
N GLU A 660 -20.21 15.80 8.65
CA GLU A 660 -19.63 15.87 7.32
C GLU A 660 -18.22 16.48 7.38
N SER A 661 -17.24 15.80 6.80
CA SER A 661 -15.88 16.32 6.66
C SER A 661 -15.81 17.27 5.46
N GLY A 662 -15.10 18.38 5.61
CA GLY A 662 -14.82 19.29 4.51
C GLY A 662 -13.67 18.79 3.63
N LEU A 663 -13.73 19.06 2.33
CA LEU A 663 -12.69 18.73 1.37
C LEU A 663 -11.73 19.91 1.16
N VAL A 664 -10.44 19.68 1.40
CA VAL A 664 -9.35 20.55 0.91
C VAL A 664 -8.82 19.93 -0.36
N HIS A 665 -9.10 20.52 -1.52
CA HIS A 665 -8.56 20.06 -2.79
C HIS A 665 -7.03 20.27 -2.84
N ILE A 666 -6.30 19.46 -3.60
CA ILE A 666 -4.84 19.50 -3.70
C ILE A 666 -4.30 20.91 -4.05
N SER A 667 -5.05 21.69 -4.85
CA SER A 667 -4.71 23.09 -5.20
C SER A 667 -4.95 24.09 -4.06
N GLN A 668 -5.57 23.68 -2.96
CA GLN A 668 -5.89 24.51 -1.81
C GLN A 668 -5.11 24.12 -0.54
N LEU A 669 -4.09 23.25 -0.68
CA LEU A 669 -3.27 22.80 0.44
C LEU A 669 -2.18 23.82 0.80
N LYS A 670 -1.54 24.43 -0.21
CA LYS A 670 -0.55 25.50 -0.05
C LYS A 670 -0.44 26.32 -1.33
N ASP A 671 0.16 27.49 -1.24
CA ASP A 671 0.53 28.29 -2.42
C ASP A 671 1.54 27.53 -3.27
N GLY A 672 1.25 27.40 -4.59
CA GLY A 672 2.09 26.73 -5.56
C GLY A 672 1.67 25.31 -5.90
N TYR A 673 2.42 24.68 -6.79
CA TYR A 673 2.13 23.32 -7.25
C TYR A 673 2.43 22.26 -6.18
N VAL A 674 1.48 21.40 -5.91
CA VAL A 674 1.62 20.24 -5.04
C VAL A 674 1.53 18.97 -5.91
N SER A 675 2.56 18.15 -5.88
CA SER A 675 2.62 16.88 -6.62
C SER A 675 1.96 15.74 -5.83
N ASP A 676 2.14 15.74 -4.51
CA ASP A 676 1.61 14.74 -3.59
C ASP A 676 1.03 15.43 -2.35
N VAL A 677 -0.19 15.05 -1.99
CA VAL A 677 -0.89 15.55 -0.80
C VAL A 677 -0.11 15.25 0.48
N ASN A 678 0.55 14.10 0.55
CA ASN A 678 1.32 13.65 1.71
C ASN A 678 2.59 14.48 1.99
N GLU A 679 3.06 15.27 1.01
CA GLU A 679 4.15 16.23 1.22
C GLU A 679 3.72 17.44 2.08
N VAL A 680 2.42 17.74 2.10
CA VAL A 680 1.87 18.93 2.78
C VAL A 680 1.13 18.59 4.06
N VAL A 681 0.34 17.52 4.06
CA VAL A 681 -0.49 17.12 5.21
C VAL A 681 -0.30 15.65 5.57
N LYS A 682 -0.57 15.33 6.83
CA LYS A 682 -0.53 13.97 7.37
C LYS A 682 -1.89 13.59 7.96
N LEU A 683 -2.19 12.31 7.93
CA LEU A 683 -3.41 11.79 8.56
C LEU A 683 -3.40 12.13 10.07
N HIS A 684 -4.54 12.54 10.60
CA HIS A 684 -4.71 13.04 11.97
C HIS A 684 -3.90 14.29 12.33
N GLN A 685 -3.30 14.96 11.35
CA GLN A 685 -2.68 16.26 11.56
C GLN A 685 -3.76 17.30 11.92
N GLN A 686 -3.43 18.07 12.97
CA GLN A 686 -4.21 19.27 13.32
C GLN A 686 -3.85 20.38 12.34
N VAL A 687 -4.87 21.00 11.75
CA VAL A 687 -4.74 22.05 10.72
C VAL A 687 -5.72 23.17 10.99
N GLU A 688 -5.40 24.38 10.52
CA GLU A 688 -6.37 25.46 10.39
C GLU A 688 -6.83 25.52 8.94
N VAL A 689 -8.14 25.59 8.74
CA VAL A 689 -8.76 25.61 7.41
C VAL A 689 -9.77 26.75 7.30
N LYS A 690 -9.77 27.39 6.13
CA LYS A 690 -10.75 28.42 5.78
C LYS A 690 -11.87 27.82 4.94
N VAL A 691 -13.10 28.10 5.28
CA VAL A 691 -14.27 27.68 4.51
C VAL A 691 -14.35 28.51 3.22
N THR A 692 -14.27 27.85 2.07
CA THR A 692 -14.33 28.50 0.74
C THR A 692 -15.71 28.40 0.10
N GLU A 693 -16.44 27.31 0.35
CA GLU A 693 -17.76 27.08 -0.22
C GLU A 693 -18.58 26.15 0.69
N VAL A 694 -19.88 26.39 0.77
CA VAL A 694 -20.86 25.53 1.46
C VAL A 694 -21.96 25.18 0.47
N ASP A 695 -22.07 23.93 0.06
CA ASP A 695 -23.14 23.41 -0.80
C ASP A 695 -24.20 22.73 0.07
N GLU A 696 -25.27 23.49 0.39
CA GLU A 696 -26.36 23.02 1.25
C GLU A 696 -27.15 21.87 0.60
N ALA A 697 -27.29 21.88 -0.75
CA ALA A 697 -28.07 20.86 -1.46
C ALA A 697 -27.42 19.48 -1.45
N ARG A 698 -26.07 19.45 -1.39
CA ARG A 698 -25.28 18.22 -1.39
C ARG A 698 -24.61 17.93 -0.05
N HIS A 699 -24.85 18.74 0.96
CA HIS A 699 -24.17 18.68 2.26
C HIS A 699 -22.65 18.58 2.14
N ARG A 700 -22.03 19.48 1.33
CA ARG A 700 -20.58 19.51 1.10
C ARG A 700 -19.97 20.82 1.53
N ILE A 701 -18.78 20.73 2.12
CA ILE A 701 -18.00 21.90 2.54
C ILE A 701 -16.67 21.83 1.82
N SER A 702 -16.34 22.90 1.08
CA SER A 702 -15.02 23.08 0.48
C SER A 702 -14.15 23.94 1.39
N LEU A 703 -12.93 23.50 1.61
CA LEU A 703 -11.99 24.11 2.54
C LEU A 703 -10.68 24.48 1.83
N SER A 704 -9.95 25.42 2.40
CA SER A 704 -8.60 25.81 1.99
C SER A 704 -7.66 25.88 3.19
N MET A 705 -6.44 25.41 3.05
CA MET A 705 -5.36 25.65 4.01
C MET A 705 -4.57 26.93 3.68
N ILE A 706 -4.88 27.58 2.56
CA ILE A 706 -4.36 28.91 2.21
C ILE A 706 -5.27 29.92 2.91
N LEU A 707 -4.84 30.43 4.06
CA LEU A 707 -5.61 31.31 4.96
C LEU A 707 -5.71 32.75 4.46
#